data_934f1afcffa13d6d5abd9c2263deb312
#
_entry.id   934f1afcffa13d6d5abd9c2263deb312
#
_cell.length_a   1.000
_cell.length_b   1.000
_cell.length_c   1.000
_cell.angle_alpha   90.00
_cell.angle_beta   90.00
_cell.angle_gamma   90.00
#
_symmetry.space_group_name_H-M   'P 1'
#
loop_
_entity.id
_entity.type
_entity.pdbx_description
1 polymer ?
#
loop_
_entity_poly.entity_id
_entity_poly.type
_entity_poly.pdbx_seq_one_letter_code
_entity_poly.pdbx_strand_id
1 'polypeptide(L)'
;DPNGNYFAANIRAAKGKKSSGSMAGWTLVIIYESQTLPSRYISTFDGFVGITSALKNIDFTVNGFRTLPAPLPVRATIGVATQEGESRLFGDDLLIKANSRTAFTYVNNSLNPLNNVFNSSITVPTTTTPFSANVSTRVPNSLNTLGFDMDLINVNNPNNGVIPNGETGATYRLTSTSDTYAAYLTTFAVDVIEPEIVLTKVVKNAAGVDIGNQNVTLGDYLNYEIGFRNVGNDDADQFTIKDVLPINILFDPNSIVIPNGSGITYTYTAATRTLIFTIPNNLVKINGNQWFIKFGVQVVPNCNDLSDACSDRIQNQAFATYRGITNPSVITDDPSISVFGNCNLAVAAPTNFLVGVDGCKYSKKYQLCGSSVAISAANGYNKYEWSTSPFVNGVATGPIIGNTKTITVTNVGTYYVRNTALAPCISIDETVTVEPFGTTVVNPVVPFASEVVTCPNNNKPLPNIYLCGANAKKYIRTGVSDTTDIVWEKSSCVLVPNTLCADETNTCTWTQVATGPDFNVGDQGQYRITLRYANGCFNRYFFNVYESNLIPTASSRDIICNTKGEIVVGTPAAGSGYEYSLDGTTYYDSNILPIITPNIYTVYIRSKANVANACVFTIPGIQIRKRDFTVTTTVNNPLCNGGKGSVKLAANDVRAQYFFEIFNASGVSVSKVGPITPNDYTFYNLNPGTYTVTVKTEDGCDFIGTVTLVEPDVLTATVAITKPLTCENGEITVTPVGGTGPFTYFVNSATDFQGSPIIDVPAPGGVYNIRVVDFNNCEFTLDPITINATPKPVFTIAKTDVLCYGAKSGVITFNVTN
;
A
#
# COMPACT_ATOMS: atom_id res chain seq x y z
N ASP A 1 13.90 -9.79 -16.31
CA ASP A 1 15.36 -9.54 -16.26
C ASP A 1 15.86 -9.50 -17.72
N PRO A 2 16.33 -8.33 -18.23
CA PRO A 2 16.85 -8.22 -19.58
C PRO A 2 18.28 -8.78 -19.73
N ASN A 3 18.90 -9.21 -18.66
CA ASN A 3 20.23 -9.81 -18.70
C ASN A 3 20.17 -11.19 -19.37
N GLY A 4 20.94 -11.37 -20.42
CA GLY A 4 20.99 -12.60 -21.17
C GLY A 4 21.67 -12.44 -22.54
N ASN A 5 21.73 -13.52 -23.26
CA ASN A 5 22.25 -13.54 -24.62
C ASN A 5 21.07 -13.43 -25.60
N TYR A 6 21.10 -12.43 -26.44
CA TYR A 6 20.13 -12.21 -27.50
C TYR A 6 20.75 -12.61 -28.83
N PHE A 7 20.01 -13.33 -29.67
CA PHE A 7 20.48 -13.81 -30.96
C PHE A 7 19.57 -13.27 -32.06
N ALA A 8 20.16 -12.67 -33.08
CA ALA A 8 19.48 -12.34 -34.33
C ALA A 8 20.13 -13.12 -35.45
N ALA A 9 19.31 -13.70 -36.31
CA ALA A 9 19.78 -14.50 -37.46
C ALA A 9 18.91 -14.26 -38.70
N ASN A 10 19.43 -14.68 -39.86
CA ASN A 10 18.75 -14.61 -41.16
C ASN A 10 18.30 -13.19 -41.55
N ILE A 11 19.08 -12.17 -41.14
CA ILE A 11 18.84 -10.80 -41.54
C ILE A 11 18.97 -10.72 -43.07
N ARG A 12 17.89 -10.32 -43.74
CA ARG A 12 17.87 -10.22 -45.20
C ARG A 12 18.47 -8.89 -45.64
N ALA A 13 19.52 -8.95 -46.44
CA ALA A 13 20.16 -7.79 -47.04
C ALA A 13 20.48 -8.01 -48.51
N ALA A 14 20.54 -6.94 -49.27
CA ALA A 14 21.04 -6.97 -50.62
C ALA A 14 22.54 -7.29 -50.63
N LYS A 15 22.95 -8.18 -51.56
CA LYS A 15 24.37 -8.52 -51.73
C LYS A 15 24.99 -7.72 -52.86
N GLY A 16 26.26 -7.40 -52.73
CA GLY A 16 27.06 -6.72 -53.73
C GLY A 16 27.04 -5.20 -53.64
N LYS A 17 27.73 -4.54 -54.52
CA LYS A 17 27.85 -3.08 -54.59
C LYS A 17 26.57 -2.48 -55.14
N LYS A 18 25.92 -1.63 -54.40
CA LYS A 18 24.75 -0.85 -54.77
C LYS A 18 25.10 0.64 -54.75
N SER A 19 24.42 1.44 -55.56
CA SER A 19 24.66 2.89 -55.67
C SER A 19 24.30 3.64 -54.39
N SER A 20 23.37 3.11 -53.59
CA SER A 20 22.90 3.68 -52.31
C SER A 20 23.39 2.90 -51.10
N GLY A 21 24.45 2.10 -51.24
CA GLY A 21 24.93 1.27 -50.15
C GLY A 21 24.19 -0.05 -49.99
N SER A 22 24.67 -0.91 -49.09
CA SER A 22 24.04 -2.18 -48.67
C SER A 22 24.33 -2.37 -47.21
N MET A 23 23.33 -2.19 -46.39
CA MET A 23 23.42 -2.34 -44.93
C MET A 23 22.32 -3.24 -44.41
N ALA A 24 22.58 -3.88 -43.32
CA ALA A 24 21.61 -4.66 -42.59
C ALA A 24 22.00 -4.73 -41.13
N GLY A 25 21.01 -4.73 -40.29
CA GLY A 25 21.21 -4.79 -38.85
C GLY A 25 19.93 -5.14 -38.13
N TRP A 26 20.03 -5.20 -36.83
CA TRP A 26 18.88 -5.31 -35.92
C TRP A 26 19.11 -4.46 -34.66
N THR A 27 18.04 -4.03 -34.05
CA THR A 27 18.06 -3.24 -32.80
C THR A 27 17.14 -3.85 -31.79
N LEU A 28 17.61 -3.94 -30.57
CA LEU A 28 16.82 -4.32 -29.42
C LEU A 28 16.44 -3.08 -28.64
N VAL A 29 15.15 -2.86 -28.46
CA VAL A 29 14.62 -1.80 -27.58
C VAL A 29 14.16 -2.42 -26.29
N ILE A 30 14.67 -1.91 -25.18
CA ILE A 30 14.27 -2.33 -23.85
C ILE A 30 13.59 -1.16 -23.16
N ILE A 31 12.30 -1.30 -22.88
CA ILE A 31 11.54 -0.38 -22.03
C ILE A 31 11.42 -1.04 -20.67
N TYR A 32 11.82 -0.33 -19.62
CA TYR A 32 11.81 -0.86 -18.27
C TYR A 32 11.16 0.14 -17.31
N GLU A 33 10.60 -0.40 -16.25
CA GLU A 33 9.98 0.34 -15.17
C GLU A 33 10.93 0.42 -13.97
N SER A 34 10.93 1.55 -13.29
CA SER A 34 11.71 1.76 -12.07
C SER A 34 11.02 2.78 -11.17
N GLN A 35 10.81 2.44 -9.91
CA GLN A 35 10.21 3.33 -8.90
C GLN A 35 11.03 4.59 -8.60
N THR A 36 12.31 4.63 -9.00
CA THR A 36 13.21 5.76 -8.76
C THR A 36 13.27 6.73 -9.93
N LEU A 37 12.68 6.39 -11.06
CA LEU A 37 12.64 7.25 -12.25
C LEU A 37 11.34 8.06 -12.29
N PRO A 38 11.36 9.26 -12.89
CA PRO A 38 10.16 10.06 -13.10
C PRO A 38 9.19 9.34 -14.05
N SER A 39 7.89 9.54 -13.84
CA SER A 39 6.87 9.06 -14.77
C SER A 39 7.08 9.66 -16.15
N ARG A 40 7.08 8.81 -17.17
CA ARG A 40 7.29 9.21 -18.56
C ARG A 40 6.30 8.54 -19.49
N TYR A 41 5.77 9.32 -20.39
CA TYR A 41 5.15 8.77 -21.59
C TYR A 41 6.24 8.33 -22.55
N ILE A 42 6.19 7.08 -23.01
CA ILE A 42 7.13 6.52 -23.97
C ILE A 42 6.35 6.01 -25.18
N SER A 43 6.77 6.45 -26.36
CA SER A 43 6.22 5.98 -27.64
C SER A 43 7.34 5.48 -28.52
N THR A 44 7.09 4.41 -29.24
CA THR A 44 8.05 3.82 -30.19
C THR A 44 7.39 3.67 -31.55
N PHE A 45 8.16 3.94 -32.60
CA PHE A 45 7.76 3.73 -33.97
C PHE A 45 8.81 2.87 -34.66
N ASP A 46 8.42 1.73 -35.14
CA ASP A 46 9.24 0.84 -35.95
C ASP A 46 8.74 0.82 -37.40
N GLY A 47 9.64 0.52 -38.32
CA GLY A 47 9.35 0.51 -39.74
C GLY A 47 10.61 0.74 -40.55
N PHE A 48 10.47 1.18 -41.75
CA PHE A 48 11.61 1.53 -42.64
C PHE A 48 11.20 2.65 -43.57
N VAL A 49 11.85 3.80 -43.45
CA VAL A 49 11.59 4.94 -44.34
C VAL A 49 12.89 5.60 -44.78
N GLY A 50 13.09 5.75 -46.06
CA GLY A 50 14.21 6.48 -46.65
C GLY A 50 13.91 7.97 -46.71
N ILE A 51 14.76 8.78 -46.11
CA ILE A 51 14.78 10.24 -46.25
C ILE A 51 15.78 10.58 -47.35
N THR A 52 15.33 11.23 -48.40
CA THR A 52 16.08 11.46 -49.61
C THR A 52 15.81 12.86 -50.14
N SER A 53 16.51 13.26 -51.20
CA SER A 53 16.22 14.52 -51.91
C SER A 53 14.77 14.60 -52.45
N ALA A 54 14.09 13.46 -52.65
CA ALA A 54 12.69 13.38 -53.08
C ALA A 54 11.71 13.39 -51.90
N LEU A 55 12.01 12.66 -50.84
CA LEU A 55 11.28 12.67 -49.60
C LEU A 55 12.10 13.37 -48.53
N LYS A 56 12.04 14.69 -48.49
CA LYS A 56 12.92 15.54 -47.70
C LYS A 56 12.67 15.52 -46.18
N ASN A 57 11.53 15.05 -45.75
CA ASN A 57 11.19 14.99 -44.31
C ASN A 57 10.13 13.93 -44.05
N ILE A 58 10.10 13.46 -42.80
CA ILE A 58 9.06 12.62 -42.26
C ILE A 58 8.72 13.07 -40.84
N ASP A 59 7.43 13.10 -40.51
CA ASP A 59 6.88 13.52 -39.27
C ASP A 59 6.39 12.32 -38.42
N PHE A 60 6.73 12.31 -37.16
CA PHE A 60 6.23 11.36 -36.14
C PHE A 60 5.42 12.15 -35.13
N THR A 61 4.12 11.93 -35.08
CA THR A 61 3.23 12.64 -34.17
C THR A 61 2.85 11.75 -32.98
N VAL A 62 3.07 12.26 -31.79
CA VAL A 62 2.75 11.63 -30.52
C VAL A 62 1.71 12.46 -29.78
N ASN A 63 0.68 11.83 -29.25
CA ASN A 63 -0.39 12.45 -28.50
C ASN A 63 -0.81 11.55 -27.34
N GLY A 64 -1.63 12.09 -26.44
CA GLY A 64 -2.20 11.31 -25.35
C GLY A 64 -1.40 11.36 -24.04
N PHE A 65 -0.37 12.19 -23.96
CA PHE A 65 0.32 12.50 -22.72
C PHE A 65 -0.13 13.88 -22.17
N ARG A 66 0.25 14.16 -20.93
CA ARG A 66 0.20 15.51 -20.37
C ARG A 66 1.48 15.81 -19.63
N THR A 67 2.20 16.83 -20.07
CA THR A 67 3.46 17.24 -19.44
C THR A 67 3.22 17.87 -18.08
N LEU A 68 4.26 17.88 -17.24
CA LEU A 68 4.24 18.44 -15.88
C LEU A 68 3.65 19.86 -15.86
N PRO A 69 2.93 20.25 -14.79
CA PRO A 69 2.40 21.60 -14.63
C PRO A 69 3.52 22.61 -14.33
N ALA A 70 3.29 23.89 -14.66
CA ALA A 70 4.19 24.96 -14.26
C ALA A 70 4.30 25.07 -12.72
N PRO A 71 5.48 25.38 -12.17
CA PRO A 71 6.73 25.76 -12.84
C PRO A 71 7.70 24.59 -13.08
N LEU A 72 7.25 23.34 -13.01
CA LEU A 72 8.12 22.17 -13.11
C LEU A 72 8.79 22.06 -14.49
N PRO A 73 10.07 21.62 -14.56
CA PRO A 73 10.78 21.46 -15.82
C PRO A 73 10.23 20.24 -16.60
N VAL A 74 9.94 20.41 -17.86
CA VAL A 74 9.55 19.35 -18.76
C VAL A 74 10.77 18.84 -19.51
N ARG A 75 11.11 17.58 -19.34
CA ARG A 75 12.22 16.91 -20.01
C ARG A 75 11.69 15.96 -21.06
N ALA A 76 12.32 15.92 -22.22
CA ALA A 76 12.00 14.96 -23.26
C ALA A 76 13.28 14.44 -23.91
N THR A 77 13.22 13.22 -24.42
CA THR A 77 14.32 12.55 -25.12
C THR A 77 13.76 11.91 -26.39
N ILE A 78 14.46 12.10 -27.50
CA ILE A 78 14.15 11.43 -28.76
C ILE A 78 15.26 10.42 -29.03
N GLY A 79 14.88 9.19 -29.33
CA GLY A 79 15.77 8.15 -29.80
C GLY A 79 15.54 7.91 -31.30
N VAL A 80 16.60 7.78 -32.05
CA VAL A 80 16.53 7.50 -33.50
C VAL A 80 17.58 6.47 -33.85
N ALA A 81 17.17 5.46 -34.64
CA ALA A 81 18.10 4.54 -35.26
C ALA A 81 17.95 4.63 -36.79
N THR A 82 19.08 4.94 -37.46
CA THR A 82 19.14 5.09 -38.91
C THR A 82 20.23 4.22 -39.54
N GLN A 83 20.11 4.03 -40.81
CA GLN A 83 21.12 3.46 -41.68
C GLN A 83 21.49 4.47 -42.77
N GLU A 84 22.70 4.45 -43.27
CA GLU A 84 23.28 5.36 -44.28
C GLU A 84 23.53 6.79 -43.77
N GLY A 85 23.53 7.07 -42.46
CA GLY A 85 23.99 8.35 -41.92
C GLY A 85 25.51 8.47 -42.04
N GLU A 86 26.02 9.45 -42.74
CA GLU A 86 27.44 9.57 -43.06
C GLU A 86 28.12 10.70 -42.30
N SER A 87 29.26 10.43 -41.66
CA SER A 87 29.97 11.41 -40.79
C SER A 87 30.49 12.66 -41.53
N ARG A 88 30.53 12.66 -42.83
CA ARG A 88 31.06 13.77 -43.65
C ARG A 88 30.07 14.35 -44.66
N LEU A 89 28.90 13.79 -44.74
CA LEU A 89 27.80 14.33 -45.52
C LEU A 89 26.90 15.16 -44.61
N PHE A 90 26.55 16.35 -45.04
CA PHE A 90 25.77 17.30 -44.27
C PHE A 90 24.39 17.44 -44.88
N GLY A 91 23.40 17.85 -44.13
CA GLY A 91 22.08 18.16 -44.63
C GLY A 91 20.95 17.49 -43.85
N ASP A 92 21.25 16.68 -42.87
CA ASP A 92 20.28 15.98 -42.04
C ASP A 92 20.09 16.67 -40.68
N ASP A 93 18.84 16.78 -40.26
CA ASP A 93 18.45 17.40 -38.99
C ASP A 93 17.29 16.67 -38.31
N LEU A 94 17.24 16.76 -37.00
CA LEU A 94 16.15 16.37 -36.13
C LEU A 94 15.48 17.61 -35.59
N LEU A 95 14.16 17.70 -35.71
CA LEU A 95 13.39 18.85 -35.21
C LEU A 95 12.22 18.35 -34.35
N ILE A 96 11.72 19.21 -33.49
CA ILE A 96 10.52 18.95 -32.71
C ILE A 96 9.60 20.18 -32.66
N LYS A 97 8.30 19.92 -32.58
CA LYS A 97 7.28 20.96 -32.42
C LYS A 97 6.19 20.42 -31.47
N ALA A 98 5.95 21.06 -30.34
CA ALA A 98 4.80 20.79 -29.49
C ALA A 98 3.49 21.20 -30.20
N ASN A 99 2.37 20.53 -29.89
CA ASN A 99 1.09 20.83 -30.55
C ASN A 99 0.63 22.30 -30.36
N SER A 100 0.96 22.89 -29.23
CA SER A 100 0.69 24.30 -28.93
C SER A 100 1.65 25.29 -29.63
N ARG A 101 2.65 24.80 -30.37
CA ARG A 101 3.64 25.64 -31.07
C ARG A 101 3.40 25.63 -32.58
N THR A 102 3.78 26.72 -33.24
CA THR A 102 3.62 26.87 -34.70
C THR A 102 4.88 26.51 -35.47
N ALA A 103 6.06 26.59 -34.86
CA ALA A 103 7.35 26.35 -35.50
C ALA A 103 8.07 25.13 -34.93
N PHE A 104 8.84 24.46 -35.76
CA PHE A 104 9.77 23.41 -35.34
C PHE A 104 11.04 24.04 -34.72
N THR A 105 11.58 23.34 -33.72
CA THR A 105 12.87 23.67 -33.08
C THR A 105 13.83 22.52 -33.37
N TYR A 106 15.06 22.84 -33.66
CA TYR A 106 16.13 21.84 -33.88
C TYR A 106 16.49 21.12 -32.58
N VAL A 107 16.71 19.82 -32.70
CA VAL A 107 17.15 18.94 -31.61
C VAL A 107 18.53 18.40 -31.97
N ASN A 108 19.54 18.90 -31.32
CA ASN A 108 20.94 18.59 -31.59
C ASN A 108 21.76 18.70 -30.30
N ASN A 109 22.99 18.21 -30.34
CA ASN A 109 23.98 18.34 -29.27
C ASN A 109 25.40 18.42 -29.86
N SER A 110 26.43 18.41 -29.07
CA SER A 110 27.82 18.55 -29.53
C SER A 110 28.31 17.36 -30.34
N LEU A 111 27.73 16.17 -30.18
CA LEU A 111 28.09 14.95 -30.91
C LEU A 111 27.19 14.71 -32.10
N ASN A 112 25.99 15.22 -32.09
CA ASN A 112 24.97 15.21 -33.15
C ASN A 112 24.68 16.67 -33.52
N PRO A 113 25.61 17.33 -34.26
CA PRO A 113 25.53 18.75 -34.51
C PRO A 113 24.46 19.08 -35.56
N LEU A 114 23.98 20.33 -35.52
CA LEU A 114 23.08 20.84 -36.53
C LEU A 114 23.62 20.57 -37.94
N ASN A 115 22.71 20.20 -38.87
CA ASN A 115 23.00 19.88 -40.25
C ASN A 115 23.87 18.62 -40.48
N ASN A 116 24.10 17.81 -39.45
CA ASN A 116 24.74 16.48 -39.46
C ASN A 116 24.45 15.70 -38.17
N VAL A 117 23.16 15.48 -37.89
CA VAL A 117 22.72 14.81 -36.69
C VAL A 117 23.01 13.32 -36.76
N PHE A 118 22.83 12.71 -37.96
CA PHE A 118 23.04 11.28 -38.20
C PHE A 118 24.40 11.09 -38.88
N ASN A 119 25.44 10.99 -38.08
CA ASN A 119 26.83 11.14 -38.52
C ASN A 119 27.68 9.89 -38.29
N SER A 120 27.08 8.70 -38.41
CA SER A 120 27.71 7.40 -38.16
C SER A 120 28.17 7.25 -36.72
N SER A 121 27.38 7.59 -35.76
CA SER A 121 27.71 7.47 -34.32
C SER A 121 26.64 6.77 -33.51
N ILE A 122 26.98 6.36 -32.29
CA ILE A 122 26.01 5.93 -31.29
C ILE A 122 26.19 6.85 -30.07
N THR A 123 25.19 7.65 -29.77
CA THR A 123 25.28 8.65 -28.73
C THR A 123 24.19 8.50 -27.68
N VAL A 124 24.53 8.82 -26.44
CA VAL A 124 23.58 8.81 -25.29
C VAL A 124 23.73 10.10 -24.48
N PRO A 125 22.64 10.58 -23.87
CA PRO A 125 22.72 11.73 -22.98
C PRO A 125 23.48 11.40 -21.71
N THR A 126 24.18 12.40 -21.16
CA THR A 126 24.87 12.33 -19.88
C THR A 126 24.38 13.45 -18.95
N THR A 127 24.64 13.32 -17.65
CA THR A 127 24.27 14.33 -16.64
C THR A 127 25.33 15.41 -16.47
N THR A 128 26.51 15.22 -17.04
CA THR A 128 27.66 16.14 -16.99
C THR A 128 28.02 16.66 -18.36
N THR A 129 28.60 17.83 -18.40
CA THR A 129 29.15 18.43 -19.63
C THR A 129 30.17 17.47 -20.28
N PRO A 130 30.05 17.14 -21.60
CA PRO A 130 29.27 17.84 -22.62
C PRO A 130 27.78 17.42 -22.76
N PHE A 131 27.16 16.79 -21.78
CA PHE A 131 25.77 16.33 -21.75
C PHE A 131 25.40 15.26 -22.80
N SER A 132 26.37 14.76 -23.51
CA SER A 132 26.27 13.64 -24.42
C SER A 132 27.59 12.87 -24.46
N ALA A 133 27.53 11.56 -24.65
CA ALA A 133 28.70 10.70 -24.80
C ALA A 133 28.52 9.76 -25.98
N ASN A 134 29.60 9.51 -26.69
CA ASN A 134 29.66 8.51 -27.74
C ASN A 134 29.88 7.13 -27.12
N VAL A 135 29.05 6.16 -27.47
CA VAL A 135 29.15 4.77 -27.02
C VAL A 135 30.13 4.02 -27.92
N SER A 136 31.40 4.01 -27.54
CA SER A 136 32.47 3.33 -28.26
C SER A 136 32.85 1.95 -27.72
N THR A 137 32.36 1.58 -26.53
CA THR A 137 32.63 0.30 -25.84
C THR A 137 31.80 -0.86 -26.42
N ARG A 138 31.95 -1.12 -27.69
CA ARG A 138 31.30 -2.17 -28.48
C ARG A 138 32.30 -2.99 -29.25
N VAL A 139 31.87 -4.03 -29.91
CA VAL A 139 32.75 -4.87 -30.76
C VAL A 139 32.33 -4.72 -32.23
N PRO A 140 33.19 -4.18 -33.09
CA PRO A 140 34.48 -3.56 -32.79
C PRO A 140 34.33 -2.20 -32.07
N ASN A 141 35.27 -1.86 -31.20
CA ASN A 141 35.33 -0.55 -30.57
C ASN A 141 35.67 0.51 -31.61
N SER A 142 34.76 1.44 -31.84
CA SER A 142 34.91 2.53 -32.81
C SER A 142 33.97 3.68 -32.51
N LEU A 143 34.39 4.89 -32.76
CA LEU A 143 33.54 6.09 -32.75
C LEU A 143 32.73 6.26 -34.03
N ASN A 144 33.13 5.59 -35.10
CA ASN A 144 32.41 5.60 -36.38
C ASN A 144 31.81 4.24 -36.68
N THR A 145 30.51 4.21 -36.91
CA THR A 145 29.71 3.01 -37.15
C THR A 145 29.53 2.66 -38.61
N LEU A 146 30.17 3.41 -39.51
CA LEU A 146 30.15 3.20 -40.97
C LEU A 146 28.71 3.25 -41.55
N GLY A 147 28.00 4.35 -41.26
CA GLY A 147 26.66 4.59 -41.80
C GLY A 147 25.51 4.04 -40.93
N PHE A 148 25.76 3.71 -39.69
CA PHE A 148 24.74 3.32 -38.75
C PHE A 148 24.70 4.33 -37.60
N ASP A 149 23.53 4.84 -37.28
CA ASP A 149 23.33 5.73 -36.14
C ASP A 149 22.32 5.14 -35.15
N MET A 150 22.58 5.33 -33.88
CA MET A 150 21.62 5.05 -32.81
C MET A 150 21.81 6.08 -31.69
N ASP A 151 20.98 7.09 -31.73
CA ASP A 151 21.17 8.26 -30.91
C ASP A 151 19.99 8.46 -29.97
N LEU A 152 20.30 8.71 -28.70
CA LEU A 152 19.38 9.25 -27.73
C LEU A 152 19.73 10.72 -27.49
N ILE A 153 18.85 11.63 -27.88
CA ILE A 153 19.10 13.06 -27.82
C ILE A 153 18.07 13.73 -26.90
N ASN A 154 18.54 14.38 -25.84
CA ASN A 154 17.68 15.19 -25.01
C ASN A 154 17.24 16.45 -25.75
N VAL A 155 15.95 16.74 -25.68
CA VAL A 155 15.40 18.00 -26.18
C VAL A 155 15.88 19.13 -25.24
N ASN A 156 16.66 20.06 -25.75
CA ASN A 156 17.04 21.25 -24.99
C ASN A 156 15.81 22.15 -24.82
N ASN A 157 15.20 22.12 -23.63
CA ASN A 157 13.93 22.77 -23.32
C ASN A 157 14.04 23.85 -22.23
N PRO A 158 14.86 24.89 -22.43
CA PRO A 158 15.05 25.94 -21.42
C PRO A 158 13.73 26.66 -21.15
N ASN A 159 13.39 26.82 -19.88
CA ASN A 159 12.15 27.46 -19.41
C ASN A 159 10.88 26.88 -20.07
N ASN A 160 10.90 25.60 -20.41
CA ASN A 160 9.81 24.90 -21.12
C ASN A 160 9.38 25.62 -22.43
N GLY A 161 10.34 26.22 -23.14
CA GLY A 161 10.09 27.01 -24.34
C GLY A 161 9.76 26.17 -25.57
N VAL A 162 10.33 24.96 -25.68
CA VAL A 162 10.12 24.03 -26.80
C VAL A 162 8.89 23.14 -26.56
N ILE A 163 8.88 22.44 -25.45
CA ILE A 163 7.72 21.63 -24.98
C ILE A 163 7.19 22.29 -23.71
N PRO A 164 6.03 22.97 -23.77
CA PRO A 164 5.44 23.66 -22.63
C PRO A 164 4.92 22.75 -21.54
N ASN A 165 4.66 23.36 -20.38
CA ASN A 165 3.87 22.75 -19.31
C ASN A 165 2.42 22.52 -19.77
N GLY A 166 1.84 21.38 -19.38
CA GLY A 166 0.46 21.02 -19.73
C GLY A 166 0.27 20.61 -21.20
N GLU A 167 1.35 20.41 -21.94
CA GLU A 167 1.29 20.00 -23.34
C GLU A 167 0.78 18.55 -23.47
N THR A 168 0.02 18.28 -24.53
CA THR A 168 -0.67 16.98 -24.72
C THR A 168 -0.21 16.22 -25.95
N GLY A 169 0.69 16.80 -26.74
CA GLY A 169 1.23 16.15 -27.91
C GLY A 169 2.39 16.92 -28.54
N ALA A 170 3.15 16.24 -29.35
CA ALA A 170 4.26 16.80 -30.10
C ALA A 170 4.44 16.08 -31.44
N THR A 171 5.08 16.76 -32.38
CA THR A 171 5.53 16.17 -33.62
C THR A 171 7.03 16.37 -33.72
N TYR A 172 7.80 15.31 -33.91
CA TYR A 172 9.20 15.41 -34.27
C TYR A 172 9.42 14.99 -35.71
N ARG A 173 10.42 15.57 -36.30
CA ARG A 173 10.65 15.52 -37.75
C ARG A 173 12.10 15.17 -38.05
N LEU A 174 12.30 14.19 -38.91
CA LEU A 174 13.57 13.91 -39.51
C LEU A 174 13.62 14.55 -40.88
N THR A 175 14.72 15.23 -41.22
CA THR A 175 14.84 15.92 -42.49
C THR A 175 16.18 15.63 -43.18
N SER A 176 16.23 15.81 -44.50
CA SER A 176 17.47 15.91 -45.22
C SER A 176 17.37 16.90 -46.37
N THR A 177 18.46 17.63 -46.61
CA THR A 177 18.66 18.49 -47.79
C THR A 177 19.62 17.91 -48.83
N SER A 178 20.51 17.02 -48.42
CA SER A 178 21.49 16.41 -49.32
C SER A 178 21.84 14.96 -48.98
N ASP A 179 21.99 14.65 -47.69
CA ASP A 179 22.26 13.30 -47.23
C ASP A 179 21.07 12.36 -47.49
N THR A 180 21.33 11.08 -47.69
CA THR A 180 20.30 10.06 -47.83
C THR A 180 20.46 9.02 -46.74
N TYR A 181 19.49 8.89 -45.87
CA TYR A 181 19.50 7.91 -44.79
C TYR A 181 18.15 7.22 -44.64
N ALA A 182 18.12 6.10 -43.97
CA ALA A 182 16.91 5.34 -43.73
C ALA A 182 16.67 5.20 -42.21
N ALA A 183 15.59 5.80 -41.73
CA ALA A 183 15.15 5.61 -40.35
C ALA A 183 14.31 4.34 -40.24
N TYR A 184 14.59 3.49 -39.27
CA TYR A 184 13.85 2.26 -39.05
C TYR A 184 13.33 2.10 -37.66
N LEU A 185 13.78 2.92 -36.69
CA LEU A 185 13.25 2.99 -35.34
C LEU A 185 13.33 4.42 -34.81
N THR A 186 12.26 4.88 -34.22
CA THR A 186 12.31 6.11 -33.45
C THR A 186 11.58 5.94 -32.11
N THR A 187 12.01 6.65 -31.11
CA THR A 187 11.39 6.66 -29.79
C THR A 187 11.20 8.09 -29.28
N PHE A 188 10.16 8.32 -28.53
CA PHE A 188 9.92 9.59 -27.86
C PHE A 188 9.57 9.33 -26.40
N ALA A 189 10.29 9.96 -25.48
CA ALA A 189 10.02 9.90 -24.05
C ALA A 189 9.87 11.31 -23.50
N VAL A 190 8.84 11.59 -22.71
CA VAL A 190 8.59 12.89 -22.08
C VAL A 190 8.09 12.73 -20.67
N ASP A 191 8.54 13.60 -19.74
CA ASP A 191 8.05 13.63 -18.37
C ASP A 191 6.58 14.03 -18.35
N VAL A 192 5.75 13.25 -17.66
CA VAL A 192 4.30 13.43 -17.60
C VAL A 192 3.80 13.58 -16.18
N ILE A 193 2.60 14.15 -16.06
CA ILE A 193 1.83 14.14 -14.83
C ILE A 193 0.66 13.18 -14.98
N GLU A 194 0.61 12.18 -14.11
CA GLU A 194 -0.47 11.21 -14.09
C GLU A 194 -0.54 10.49 -12.73
N PRO A 195 -1.71 10.10 -12.27
CA PRO A 195 -1.84 9.15 -11.17
C PRO A 195 -1.42 7.76 -11.65
N GLU A 196 -0.89 6.97 -10.75
CA GLU A 196 -0.58 5.56 -10.97
C GLU A 196 -1.10 4.77 -9.78
N ILE A 197 -2.17 4.02 -10.00
CA ILE A 197 -2.78 3.21 -8.95
C ILE A 197 -2.18 1.80 -8.98
N VAL A 198 -1.36 1.49 -8.00
CA VAL A 198 -0.96 0.10 -7.76
C VAL A 198 -2.14 -0.61 -7.12
N LEU A 199 -2.86 -1.39 -7.92
CA LEU A 199 -3.99 -2.22 -7.50
C LEU A 199 -3.52 -3.65 -7.30
N THR A 200 -3.57 -4.16 -6.08
CA THR A 200 -3.22 -5.55 -5.75
C THR A 200 -4.46 -6.37 -5.45
N LYS A 201 -4.45 -7.65 -5.81
CA LYS A 201 -5.47 -8.59 -5.40
C LYS A 201 -4.86 -9.92 -5.03
N VAL A 202 -5.15 -10.39 -3.82
CA VAL A 202 -4.69 -11.67 -3.30
C VAL A 202 -5.87 -12.45 -2.74
N VAL A 203 -5.74 -13.78 -2.69
CA VAL A 203 -6.70 -14.67 -2.06
C VAL A 203 -6.06 -15.33 -0.84
N LYS A 204 -6.74 -15.27 0.30
CA LYS A 204 -6.25 -15.78 1.58
C LYS A 204 -7.21 -16.82 2.14
N ASN A 205 -6.67 -17.82 2.84
CA ASN A 205 -7.48 -18.75 3.62
C ASN A 205 -7.99 -18.09 4.92
N ALA A 206 -8.76 -18.83 5.70
CA ALA A 206 -9.30 -18.38 6.98
C ALA A 206 -8.22 -17.98 8.01
N ALA A 207 -7.00 -18.53 7.90
CA ALA A 207 -5.85 -18.16 8.72
C ALA A 207 -5.12 -16.90 8.22
N GLY A 208 -5.58 -16.26 7.13
CA GLY A 208 -4.96 -15.07 6.55
C GLY A 208 -3.73 -15.34 5.68
N VAL A 209 -3.44 -16.59 5.39
CA VAL A 209 -2.31 -16.98 4.53
C VAL A 209 -2.71 -16.84 3.07
N ASP A 210 -1.86 -16.23 2.26
CA ASP A 210 -2.03 -16.16 0.81
C ASP A 210 -1.94 -17.57 0.20
N ILE A 211 -2.97 -17.94 -0.55
CA ILE A 211 -3.10 -19.25 -1.21
C ILE A 211 -3.11 -19.14 -2.73
N GLY A 212 -2.62 -18.03 -3.27
CA GLY A 212 -2.48 -17.85 -4.71
C GLY A 212 -1.73 -19.01 -5.36
N ASN A 213 -2.29 -19.54 -6.47
CA ASN A 213 -1.79 -20.72 -7.20
C ASN A 213 -1.72 -22.05 -6.39
N GLN A 214 -2.39 -22.13 -5.24
CA GLN A 214 -2.46 -23.33 -4.43
C GLN A 214 -3.77 -24.08 -4.65
N ASN A 215 -3.83 -25.34 -4.14
CA ASN A 215 -5.02 -26.15 -4.16
C ASN A 215 -5.88 -25.84 -2.93
N VAL A 216 -7.18 -25.78 -3.16
CA VAL A 216 -8.23 -25.66 -2.14
C VAL A 216 -9.23 -26.79 -2.30
N THR A 217 -10.11 -26.98 -1.33
CA THR A 217 -11.16 -27.99 -1.35
C THR A 217 -12.53 -27.38 -1.63
N LEU A 218 -13.46 -28.23 -2.06
CA LEU A 218 -14.88 -27.85 -2.20
C LEU A 218 -15.42 -27.35 -0.87
N GLY A 219 -16.14 -26.22 -0.90
CA GLY A 219 -16.74 -25.61 0.27
C GLY A 219 -15.83 -24.77 1.13
N ASP A 220 -14.53 -24.64 0.81
CA ASP A 220 -13.60 -23.81 1.57
C ASP A 220 -14.01 -22.33 1.56
N TYR A 221 -13.88 -21.69 2.73
CA TYR A 221 -14.07 -20.25 2.87
C TYR A 221 -12.75 -19.53 2.67
N LEU A 222 -12.75 -18.56 1.76
CA LEU A 222 -11.60 -17.78 1.36
C LEU A 222 -11.92 -16.29 1.47
N ASN A 223 -10.89 -15.48 1.59
CA ASN A 223 -11.00 -14.03 1.61
C ASN A 223 -10.19 -13.42 0.47
N TYR A 224 -10.82 -12.63 -0.39
CA TYR A 224 -10.11 -11.73 -1.27
C TYR A 224 -9.73 -10.46 -0.52
N GLU A 225 -8.52 -10.01 -0.76
CA GLU A 225 -8.04 -8.73 -0.27
C GLU A 225 -7.58 -7.90 -1.47
N ILE A 226 -8.21 -6.75 -1.69
CA ILE A 226 -7.87 -5.80 -2.72
C ILE A 226 -7.16 -4.64 -2.05
N GLY A 227 -5.90 -4.43 -2.41
CA GLY A 227 -5.10 -3.31 -1.93
C GLY A 227 -4.94 -2.26 -3.02
N PHE A 228 -4.94 -0.98 -2.66
CA PHE A 228 -4.70 0.10 -3.61
C PHE A 228 -3.92 1.26 -2.99
N ARG A 229 -3.08 1.88 -3.80
CA ARG A 229 -2.32 3.09 -3.44
C ARG A 229 -1.95 3.86 -4.71
N ASN A 230 -1.98 5.17 -4.64
CA ASN A 230 -1.45 6.01 -5.71
C ASN A 230 0.06 6.20 -5.51
N VAL A 231 0.86 5.74 -6.46
CA VAL A 231 2.32 5.90 -6.51
C VAL A 231 2.75 6.88 -7.60
N GLY A 232 1.80 7.40 -8.39
CA GLY A 232 2.02 8.40 -9.42
C GLY A 232 2.31 9.78 -8.86
N ASN A 233 2.40 10.75 -9.74
CA ASN A 233 2.72 12.14 -9.43
C ASN A 233 1.53 13.11 -9.59
N ASP A 234 0.31 12.60 -9.77
CA ASP A 234 -0.95 13.34 -9.72
C ASP A 234 -1.90 12.70 -8.70
N ASP A 235 -2.76 13.48 -8.05
CA ASP A 235 -3.84 12.95 -7.24
C ASP A 235 -4.88 12.28 -8.14
N ALA A 236 -5.39 11.11 -7.75
CA ALA A 236 -6.43 10.45 -8.51
C ALA A 236 -7.84 10.95 -8.15
N ASP A 237 -8.72 10.95 -9.16
CA ASP A 237 -10.12 11.35 -9.09
C ASP A 237 -11.01 10.31 -9.77
N GLN A 238 -12.28 10.22 -9.36
CA GLN A 238 -13.27 9.30 -9.89
C GLN A 238 -12.82 7.84 -9.88
N PHE A 239 -12.09 7.45 -8.83
CA PHE A 239 -11.54 6.12 -8.73
C PHE A 239 -12.60 5.07 -8.39
N THR A 240 -12.69 4.06 -9.24
CA THR A 240 -13.54 2.88 -9.03
C THR A 240 -12.74 1.60 -9.24
N ILE A 241 -13.11 0.56 -8.49
CA ILE A 241 -12.56 -0.79 -8.63
C ILE A 241 -13.71 -1.71 -9.02
N LYS A 242 -13.59 -2.37 -10.16
CA LYS A 242 -14.56 -3.35 -10.69
C LYS A 242 -13.99 -4.76 -10.53
N ASP A 243 -14.80 -5.66 -9.99
CA ASP A 243 -14.48 -7.07 -9.82
C ASP A 243 -15.65 -7.93 -10.30
N VAL A 244 -15.42 -8.78 -11.30
CA VAL A 244 -16.41 -9.72 -11.80
C VAL A 244 -16.12 -11.09 -11.20
N LEU A 245 -16.90 -11.48 -10.21
CA LEU A 245 -16.70 -12.69 -9.45
C LEU A 245 -16.93 -13.95 -10.27
N PRO A 246 -16.01 -14.93 -10.25
CA PRO A 246 -16.15 -16.21 -10.95
C PRO A 246 -17.43 -16.97 -10.52
N ILE A 247 -18.00 -17.73 -11.44
CA ILE A 247 -19.22 -18.48 -11.19
C ILE A 247 -19.03 -19.59 -10.14
N ASN A 248 -17.79 -20.05 -9.96
CA ASN A 248 -17.45 -21.20 -9.15
C ASN A 248 -17.16 -20.85 -7.68
N ILE A 249 -17.49 -19.62 -7.29
CA ILE A 249 -17.46 -19.18 -5.89
C ILE A 249 -18.82 -18.59 -5.51
N LEU A 250 -19.19 -18.79 -4.27
CA LEU A 250 -20.36 -18.15 -3.64
C LEU A 250 -19.89 -16.90 -2.90
N PHE A 251 -20.56 -15.78 -3.12
CA PHE A 251 -20.20 -14.52 -2.49
C PHE A 251 -21.28 -14.08 -1.50
N ASP A 252 -20.84 -13.67 -0.32
CA ASP A 252 -21.71 -13.04 0.68
C ASP A 252 -21.43 -11.54 0.74
N PRO A 253 -22.36 -10.67 0.29
CA PRO A 253 -22.18 -9.22 0.39
C PRO A 253 -21.96 -8.69 1.81
N ASN A 254 -22.42 -9.43 2.83
CA ASN A 254 -22.22 -9.05 4.24
C ASN A 254 -20.78 -9.29 4.73
N SER A 255 -19.99 -10.04 3.97
CA SER A 255 -18.58 -10.30 4.28
C SER A 255 -17.63 -9.15 3.92
N ILE A 256 -18.16 -8.09 3.28
CA ILE A 256 -17.31 -6.96 2.85
C ILE A 256 -16.83 -6.16 4.06
N VAL A 257 -15.53 -6.03 4.17
CA VAL A 257 -14.85 -5.22 5.19
C VAL A 257 -14.19 -4.03 4.51
N ILE A 258 -14.68 -2.84 4.86
CA ILE A 258 -14.18 -1.55 4.39
C ILE A 258 -13.53 -0.84 5.58
N PRO A 259 -12.39 -0.14 5.40
CA PRO A 259 -11.75 0.61 6.47
C PRO A 259 -12.70 1.66 7.09
N ASN A 260 -12.81 1.66 8.41
CA ASN A 260 -13.69 2.58 9.13
C ASN A 260 -13.37 4.04 8.80
N GLY A 261 -14.41 4.84 8.52
CA GLY A 261 -14.28 6.26 8.21
C GLY A 261 -13.68 6.58 6.84
N SER A 262 -13.43 5.57 5.99
CA SER A 262 -12.87 5.77 4.65
C SER A 262 -13.83 6.45 3.67
N GLY A 263 -15.13 6.31 3.87
CA GLY A 263 -16.15 6.77 2.93
C GLY A 263 -16.26 5.94 1.65
N ILE A 264 -15.59 4.80 1.57
CA ILE A 264 -15.72 3.87 0.43
C ILE A 264 -17.13 3.32 0.40
N THR A 265 -17.74 3.28 -0.78
CA THR A 265 -19.04 2.66 -1.02
C THR A 265 -18.92 1.54 -2.04
N TYR A 266 -19.88 0.63 -2.07
CA TYR A 266 -19.90 -0.43 -3.06
C TYR A 266 -21.31 -0.73 -3.58
N THR A 267 -21.36 -1.33 -4.76
CA THR A 267 -22.57 -1.92 -5.35
C THR A 267 -22.26 -3.34 -5.83
N TYR A 268 -23.19 -4.24 -5.65
CA TYR A 268 -23.13 -5.59 -6.19
C TYR A 268 -24.33 -5.88 -7.07
N THR A 269 -24.05 -6.26 -8.32
CA THR A 269 -25.06 -6.69 -9.28
C THR A 269 -25.04 -8.20 -9.40
N ALA A 270 -25.98 -8.88 -8.77
CA ALA A 270 -26.01 -10.33 -8.70
C ALA A 270 -26.12 -11.00 -10.09
N ALA A 271 -26.92 -10.43 -11.00
CA ALA A 271 -27.12 -10.98 -12.35
C ALA A 271 -25.81 -11.07 -13.17
N THR A 272 -24.90 -10.13 -13.00
CA THR A 272 -23.59 -10.10 -13.68
C THR A 272 -22.44 -10.47 -12.76
N ARG A 273 -22.74 -10.77 -11.49
CA ARG A 273 -21.76 -11.05 -10.43
C ARG A 273 -20.69 -9.96 -10.29
N THR A 274 -21.06 -8.73 -10.59
CA THR A 274 -20.15 -7.59 -10.64
C THR A 274 -20.21 -6.79 -9.35
N LEU A 275 -19.06 -6.64 -8.72
CA LEU A 275 -18.81 -5.81 -7.55
C LEU A 275 -18.07 -4.56 -7.99
N ILE A 276 -18.58 -3.38 -7.63
CA ILE A 276 -17.93 -2.10 -7.94
C ILE A 276 -17.76 -1.34 -6.63
N PHE A 277 -16.53 -0.97 -6.31
CA PHE A 277 -16.20 -0.06 -5.21
C PHE A 277 -15.97 1.34 -5.75
N THR A 278 -16.54 2.35 -5.09
CA THR A 278 -16.28 3.76 -5.36
C THR A 278 -15.40 4.31 -4.24
N ILE A 279 -14.24 4.83 -4.63
CA ILE A 279 -13.19 5.22 -3.71
C ILE A 279 -13.14 6.76 -3.62
N PRO A 280 -13.25 7.36 -2.43
CA PRO A 280 -13.11 8.79 -2.25
C PRO A 280 -11.71 9.31 -2.61
N ASN A 281 -11.64 10.49 -3.22
CA ASN A 281 -10.41 11.10 -3.71
C ASN A 281 -9.34 11.34 -2.63
N ASN A 282 -9.75 11.54 -1.38
CA ASN A 282 -8.83 11.73 -0.26
C ASN A 282 -8.00 10.48 0.09
N LEU A 283 -8.41 9.31 -0.39
CA LEU A 283 -7.69 8.03 -0.18
C LEU A 283 -6.64 7.73 -1.26
N VAL A 284 -6.67 8.48 -2.37
CA VAL A 284 -5.81 8.26 -3.54
C VAL A 284 -4.97 9.47 -3.89
N LYS A 285 -4.50 10.15 -2.86
CA LYS A 285 -3.54 11.25 -2.95
C LYS A 285 -2.14 10.74 -3.31
N ILE A 286 -1.33 11.62 -3.91
CA ILE A 286 0.10 11.38 -4.15
C ILE A 286 0.77 10.93 -2.84
N ASN A 287 1.52 9.84 -2.89
CA ASN A 287 2.20 9.26 -1.73
C ASN A 287 1.25 8.93 -0.55
N GLY A 288 -0.03 8.72 -0.84
CA GLY A 288 -1.02 8.33 0.15
C GLY A 288 -0.77 6.96 0.77
N ASN A 289 -1.52 6.64 1.81
CA ASN A 289 -1.42 5.34 2.49
C ASN A 289 -1.90 4.20 1.60
N GLN A 290 -1.40 2.99 1.88
CA GLN A 290 -1.96 1.75 1.35
C GLN A 290 -3.30 1.47 2.03
N TRP A 291 -4.34 1.21 1.23
CA TRP A 291 -5.68 0.86 1.70
C TRP A 291 -6.04 -0.55 1.28
N PHE A 292 -6.89 -1.22 2.05
CA PHE A 292 -7.33 -2.58 1.78
C PHE A 292 -8.83 -2.72 1.94
N ILE A 293 -9.46 -3.39 0.97
CA ILE A 293 -10.85 -3.85 1.01
C ILE A 293 -10.80 -5.37 1.04
N LYS A 294 -11.63 -6.00 1.88
CA LYS A 294 -11.69 -7.45 2.00
C LYS A 294 -13.11 -7.93 1.81
N PHE A 295 -13.27 -9.11 1.27
CA PHE A 295 -14.56 -9.79 1.21
C PHE A 295 -14.40 -11.30 1.16
N GLY A 296 -15.33 -11.99 1.80
CA GLY A 296 -15.36 -13.45 1.88
C GLY A 296 -16.06 -14.08 0.69
N VAL A 297 -15.54 -15.21 0.28
CA VAL A 297 -16.14 -16.08 -0.72
C VAL A 297 -16.04 -17.53 -0.26
N GLN A 298 -16.97 -18.36 -0.72
CA GLN A 298 -16.90 -19.79 -0.51
C GLN A 298 -16.75 -20.49 -1.85
N VAL A 299 -15.81 -21.42 -1.95
CA VAL A 299 -15.72 -22.32 -3.10
C VAL A 299 -17.02 -23.13 -3.18
N VAL A 300 -17.58 -23.31 -4.36
CA VAL A 300 -18.79 -24.13 -4.52
C VAL A 300 -18.62 -25.48 -3.83
N PRO A 301 -19.62 -25.94 -3.05
CA PRO A 301 -19.46 -27.15 -2.23
C PRO A 301 -19.71 -28.45 -2.99
N ASN A 302 -20.26 -28.38 -4.23
CA ASN A 302 -20.64 -29.54 -4.98
C ASN A 302 -19.78 -29.73 -6.24
N CYS A 303 -19.38 -30.98 -6.51
CA CYS A 303 -18.66 -31.31 -7.73
C CYS A 303 -19.38 -30.90 -9.01
N ASN A 304 -20.71 -31.00 -9.04
CA ASN A 304 -21.49 -30.68 -10.23
C ASN A 304 -21.37 -29.21 -10.66
N ASP A 305 -21.09 -28.31 -9.72
CA ASP A 305 -20.86 -26.89 -9.99
C ASP A 305 -19.51 -26.62 -10.68
N LEU A 306 -18.64 -27.63 -10.70
CA LEU A 306 -17.34 -27.65 -11.38
C LEU A 306 -17.31 -28.62 -12.57
N SER A 307 -18.46 -28.95 -13.16
CA SER A 307 -18.53 -29.89 -14.27
C SER A 307 -18.11 -29.30 -15.61
N ASP A 308 -18.18 -27.99 -15.80
CA ASP A 308 -17.74 -27.35 -17.05
C ASP A 308 -16.23 -27.40 -17.19
N ALA A 309 -15.74 -27.41 -18.43
CA ALA A 309 -14.31 -27.48 -18.71
C ALA A 309 -13.51 -26.35 -18.02
N CYS A 310 -12.41 -26.68 -17.38
CA CYS A 310 -11.57 -25.74 -16.62
C CYS A 310 -12.25 -25.05 -15.43
N SER A 311 -13.41 -25.47 -15.02
CA SER A 311 -14.12 -24.83 -13.89
C SER A 311 -13.46 -25.07 -12.53
N ASP A 312 -12.55 -26.02 -12.43
CA ASP A 312 -11.66 -26.26 -11.30
C ASP A 312 -10.57 -25.18 -11.14
N ARG A 313 -10.30 -24.40 -12.21
CA ARG A 313 -9.32 -23.33 -12.25
C ARG A 313 -10.01 -21.99 -12.04
N ILE A 314 -9.98 -21.50 -10.82
CA ILE A 314 -10.66 -20.26 -10.48
C ILE A 314 -9.70 -19.11 -10.64
N GLN A 315 -10.05 -18.19 -11.54
CA GLN A 315 -9.30 -16.99 -11.85
C GLN A 315 -10.16 -15.76 -11.55
N ASN A 316 -9.62 -14.79 -10.84
CA ASN A 316 -10.31 -13.56 -10.56
C ASN A 316 -9.38 -12.36 -10.58
N GLN A 317 -9.72 -11.32 -11.36
CA GLN A 317 -8.95 -10.11 -11.48
C GLN A 317 -9.85 -8.89 -11.24
N ALA A 318 -9.36 -7.93 -10.50
CA ALA A 318 -10.01 -6.64 -10.33
C ALA A 318 -9.40 -5.62 -11.31
N PHE A 319 -10.19 -4.62 -11.67
CA PHE A 319 -9.80 -3.58 -12.61
C PHE A 319 -10.08 -2.20 -12.04
N ALA A 320 -9.12 -1.31 -12.16
CA ALA A 320 -9.23 0.09 -11.74
C ALA A 320 -9.67 0.97 -12.91
N THR A 321 -10.48 1.98 -12.60
CA THR A 321 -10.78 3.07 -13.53
C THR A 321 -10.66 4.37 -12.75
N TYR A 322 -9.85 5.30 -13.25
CA TYR A 322 -9.54 6.56 -12.58
C TYR A 322 -9.05 7.60 -13.57
N ARG A 323 -8.89 8.82 -13.12
CA ARG A 323 -8.21 9.91 -13.85
C ARG A 323 -7.40 10.74 -12.86
N GLY A 324 -6.51 11.56 -13.36
CA GLY A 324 -5.82 12.55 -12.55
C GLY A 324 -6.65 13.82 -12.33
N ILE A 325 -6.39 14.53 -11.24
CA ILE A 325 -6.94 15.86 -11.02
C ILE A 325 -6.31 16.84 -12.02
N THR A 326 -5.00 16.77 -12.23
CA THR A 326 -4.28 17.61 -13.18
C THR A 326 -4.33 17.04 -14.58
N ASN A 327 -4.21 15.72 -14.73
CA ASN A 327 -4.40 15.02 -15.99
C ASN A 327 -5.78 14.36 -16.06
N PRO A 328 -6.78 14.99 -16.72
CA PRO A 328 -8.14 14.46 -16.75
C PRO A 328 -8.32 13.25 -17.70
N SER A 329 -7.27 12.76 -18.32
CA SER A 329 -7.33 11.55 -19.14
C SER A 329 -7.74 10.37 -18.28
N VAL A 330 -8.77 9.63 -18.72
CA VAL A 330 -9.31 8.49 -17.96
C VAL A 330 -8.49 7.25 -18.30
N ILE A 331 -7.98 6.59 -17.27
CA ILE A 331 -7.38 5.27 -17.35
C ILE A 331 -8.49 4.27 -17.04
N THR A 332 -8.74 3.33 -17.93
CA THR A 332 -9.82 2.36 -17.83
C THR A 332 -9.28 0.94 -17.80
N ASP A 333 -9.93 0.08 -17.00
CA ASP A 333 -9.63 -1.34 -16.92
C ASP A 333 -8.15 -1.65 -16.60
N ASP A 334 -7.52 -0.81 -15.76
CA ASP A 334 -6.18 -1.03 -15.25
C ASP A 334 -6.18 -2.27 -14.33
N PRO A 335 -5.48 -3.37 -14.72
CA PRO A 335 -5.66 -4.65 -14.06
C PRO A 335 -4.90 -4.75 -12.74
N SER A 336 -5.50 -5.48 -11.78
CA SER A 336 -4.82 -5.80 -10.53
C SER A 336 -3.63 -6.74 -10.74
N ILE A 337 -2.64 -6.58 -9.87
CA ILE A 337 -1.47 -7.44 -9.77
C ILE A 337 -1.69 -8.48 -8.67
N SER A 338 -1.28 -9.72 -8.91
CA SER A 338 -1.30 -10.80 -7.91
C SER A 338 0.11 -11.22 -7.48
N VAL A 339 1.11 -10.82 -8.24
CA VAL A 339 2.53 -11.14 -7.99
C VAL A 339 3.41 -9.93 -8.35
N PHE A 340 4.54 -9.83 -7.65
CA PHE A 340 5.61 -8.92 -8.04
C PHE A 340 6.67 -9.73 -8.79
N GLY A 341 7.04 -9.26 -9.96
CA GLY A 341 8.12 -9.83 -10.77
C GLY A 341 9.49 -9.58 -10.15
N ASN A 342 10.52 -10.06 -10.84
CA ASN A 342 11.92 -9.70 -10.54
C ASN A 342 12.04 -8.16 -10.55
N CYS A 343 12.93 -7.61 -9.79
CA CYS A 343 13.05 -6.16 -9.59
C CYS A 343 11.86 -5.50 -8.85
N ASN A 344 11.00 -6.29 -8.21
CA ASN A 344 9.84 -5.82 -7.45
C ASN A 344 8.82 -5.02 -8.28
N LEU A 345 8.74 -5.30 -9.57
CA LEU A 345 7.78 -4.68 -10.48
C LEU A 345 6.43 -5.38 -10.44
N ALA A 346 5.38 -4.60 -10.55
CA ALA A 346 4.02 -5.08 -10.63
C ALA A 346 3.79 -5.87 -11.94
N VAL A 347 3.29 -7.09 -11.82
CA VAL A 347 2.89 -7.90 -12.97
C VAL A 347 1.38 -8.07 -12.94
N ALA A 348 0.71 -7.51 -13.94
CA ALA A 348 -0.72 -7.68 -14.11
C ALA A 348 -1.05 -9.16 -14.34
N ALA A 349 -1.74 -9.76 -13.39
CA ALA A 349 -2.15 -11.15 -13.47
C ALA A 349 -3.38 -11.39 -12.58
N PRO A 350 -4.29 -12.27 -12.99
CA PRO A 350 -5.40 -12.68 -12.14
C PRO A 350 -4.88 -13.45 -10.93
N THR A 351 -5.60 -13.32 -9.83
CA THR A 351 -5.43 -14.19 -8.67
C THR A 351 -6.02 -15.56 -8.99
N ASN A 352 -5.24 -16.61 -8.86
CA ASN A 352 -5.60 -17.96 -9.27
C ASN A 352 -5.54 -18.92 -8.10
N PHE A 353 -6.44 -19.90 -8.09
CA PHE A 353 -6.30 -21.09 -7.26
C PHE A 353 -6.98 -22.28 -7.95
N LEU A 354 -6.66 -23.48 -7.54
CA LEU A 354 -7.18 -24.71 -8.09
C LEU A 354 -8.08 -25.39 -7.06
N VAL A 355 -9.23 -25.85 -7.48
CA VAL A 355 -10.09 -26.67 -6.62
C VAL A 355 -9.77 -28.13 -6.83
N GLY A 356 -9.45 -28.84 -5.75
CA GLY A 356 -9.24 -30.28 -5.79
C GLY A 356 -10.54 -30.98 -6.13
N VAL A 357 -10.58 -31.63 -7.27
CA VAL A 357 -11.75 -32.38 -7.78
C VAL A 357 -11.52 -33.90 -7.84
N ASP A 358 -10.44 -34.35 -7.21
CA ASP A 358 -10.14 -35.79 -7.13
C ASP A 358 -11.25 -36.54 -6.40
N GLY A 359 -11.79 -37.56 -7.05
CA GLY A 359 -12.91 -38.32 -6.54
C GLY A 359 -14.28 -37.70 -6.78
N CYS A 360 -14.35 -36.55 -7.44
CA CYS A 360 -15.61 -35.94 -7.86
C CYS A 360 -16.41 -36.89 -8.77
N LYS A 361 -17.69 -37.03 -8.44
CA LYS A 361 -18.68 -37.72 -9.30
C LYS A 361 -19.63 -36.68 -9.83
N TYR A 362 -19.59 -36.51 -11.13
CA TYR A 362 -20.48 -35.58 -11.84
C TYR A 362 -21.76 -36.31 -12.23
N SER A 363 -22.90 -35.79 -11.81
CA SER A 363 -24.18 -36.41 -12.10
C SER A 363 -25.29 -35.40 -12.35
N LYS A 364 -26.16 -35.72 -13.30
CA LYS A 364 -27.36 -34.94 -13.62
C LYS A 364 -28.59 -35.83 -13.63
N LYS A 365 -29.74 -35.27 -13.33
CA LYS A 365 -31.03 -35.98 -13.40
C LYS A 365 -31.95 -35.21 -14.32
N TYR A 366 -32.65 -35.97 -15.15
CA TYR A 366 -33.68 -35.49 -16.07
C TYR A 366 -34.97 -36.24 -15.86
N GLN A 367 -36.09 -35.57 -16.09
CA GLN A 367 -37.45 -36.18 -16.01
C GLN A 367 -37.95 -36.45 -17.41
N LEU A 368 -38.31 -37.69 -17.71
CA LEU A 368 -38.97 -38.05 -18.98
C LEU A 368 -40.43 -37.66 -18.89
N CYS A 369 -40.80 -36.53 -19.43
CA CYS A 369 -42.15 -36.05 -19.56
C CYS A 369 -42.57 -36.19 -21.04
N GLY A 370 -43.44 -37.13 -21.36
CA GLY A 370 -43.82 -37.45 -22.71
C GLY A 370 -42.99 -38.58 -23.34
N SER A 371 -42.78 -38.55 -24.65
CA SER A 371 -42.13 -39.64 -25.38
C SER A 371 -40.59 -39.55 -25.48
N SER A 372 -40.02 -38.37 -25.14
CA SER A 372 -38.55 -38.12 -25.20
C SER A 372 -38.14 -36.96 -24.35
N VAL A 373 -36.89 -36.93 -23.99
CA VAL A 373 -36.21 -35.80 -23.32
C VAL A 373 -34.84 -35.56 -23.91
N ALA A 374 -34.48 -34.30 -24.04
CA ALA A 374 -33.10 -33.88 -24.42
C ALA A 374 -32.24 -33.84 -23.17
N ILE A 375 -31.14 -34.56 -23.16
CA ILE A 375 -30.12 -34.56 -22.09
C ILE A 375 -28.86 -33.92 -22.56
N SER A 376 -28.22 -33.11 -21.71
CA SER A 376 -27.03 -32.32 -22.06
C SER A 376 -25.87 -32.58 -21.11
N ALA A 377 -24.70 -32.77 -21.69
CA ALA A 377 -23.43 -32.80 -20.97
C ALA A 377 -22.98 -31.38 -20.52
N ALA A 378 -21.94 -31.30 -19.73
CA ALA A 378 -21.29 -30.08 -19.31
C ALA A 378 -20.70 -29.30 -20.48
N ASN A 379 -20.45 -27.99 -20.28
CA ASN A 379 -20.00 -27.08 -21.34
C ASN A 379 -18.47 -27.06 -21.51
N GLY A 380 -18.02 -26.55 -22.68
CA GLY A 380 -16.64 -26.15 -22.91
C GLY A 380 -15.67 -27.27 -23.32
N TYR A 381 -16.17 -28.49 -23.52
CA TYR A 381 -15.36 -29.63 -23.93
C TYR A 381 -15.22 -29.72 -25.45
N ASN A 382 -14.12 -30.31 -25.89
CA ASN A 382 -13.81 -30.44 -27.30
C ASN A 382 -14.53 -31.62 -27.95
N LYS A 383 -14.83 -32.69 -27.17
CA LYS A 383 -15.47 -33.88 -27.66
C LYS A 383 -16.42 -34.42 -26.60
N TYR A 384 -17.54 -34.97 -27.05
CA TYR A 384 -18.54 -35.65 -26.22
C TYR A 384 -18.77 -37.05 -26.80
N GLU A 385 -18.86 -38.03 -25.92
CA GLU A 385 -19.19 -39.41 -26.30
C GLU A 385 -20.20 -39.95 -25.31
N TRP A 386 -21.43 -40.22 -25.76
CA TRP A 386 -22.52 -40.78 -24.96
C TRP A 386 -22.60 -42.28 -25.10
N SER A 387 -22.89 -42.98 -23.99
CA SER A 387 -23.09 -44.41 -23.94
C SER A 387 -24.16 -44.77 -22.90
N THR A 388 -24.78 -45.95 -23.04
CA THR A 388 -25.60 -46.55 -21.99
C THR A 388 -24.81 -47.40 -21.00
N SER A 389 -23.51 -47.52 -21.22
CA SER A 389 -22.58 -48.23 -20.35
C SER A 389 -21.49 -47.26 -19.85
N PRO A 390 -20.95 -47.46 -18.64
CA PRO A 390 -19.96 -46.53 -18.09
C PRO A 390 -18.66 -46.50 -18.89
N PHE A 391 -17.94 -45.40 -18.77
CA PHE A 391 -16.55 -45.29 -19.24
C PHE A 391 -15.60 -45.84 -18.18
N VAL A 392 -14.61 -46.63 -18.58
CA VAL A 392 -13.56 -47.15 -17.71
C VAL A 392 -12.21 -46.64 -18.27
N ASN A 393 -11.47 -45.90 -17.46
CA ASN A 393 -10.22 -45.26 -17.89
C ASN A 393 -10.38 -44.44 -19.19
N GLY A 394 -11.53 -43.76 -19.35
CA GLY A 394 -11.85 -42.92 -20.51
C GLY A 394 -12.25 -43.70 -21.77
N VAL A 395 -12.42 -45.00 -21.69
CA VAL A 395 -12.84 -45.87 -22.82
C VAL A 395 -14.30 -46.35 -22.59
N ALA A 396 -15.13 -46.26 -23.63
CA ALA A 396 -16.50 -46.74 -23.56
C ALA A 396 -16.52 -48.28 -23.41
N THR A 397 -17.32 -48.75 -22.46
CA THR A 397 -17.56 -50.21 -22.28
C THR A 397 -18.73 -50.72 -23.06
N GLY A 398 -19.45 -49.87 -23.76
CA GLY A 398 -20.59 -50.17 -24.62
C GLY A 398 -20.66 -49.30 -25.87
N PRO A 399 -21.70 -49.43 -26.68
CA PRO A 399 -21.81 -48.62 -27.90
C PRO A 399 -21.98 -47.14 -27.61
N ILE A 400 -21.36 -46.33 -28.49
CA ILE A 400 -21.56 -44.87 -28.49
C ILE A 400 -22.91 -44.55 -29.15
N ILE A 401 -23.79 -43.85 -28.44
CA ILE A 401 -25.12 -43.47 -28.87
C ILE A 401 -25.24 -42.01 -29.32
N GLY A 402 -24.23 -41.21 -29.11
CA GLY A 402 -24.20 -39.79 -29.54
C GLY A 402 -22.84 -39.19 -29.33
N ASN A 403 -22.52 -38.12 -30.13
CA ASN A 403 -21.22 -37.42 -30.12
C ASN A 403 -21.39 -35.90 -29.97
N THR A 404 -22.57 -35.42 -29.67
CA THR A 404 -22.88 -34.00 -29.47
C THR A 404 -23.05 -33.71 -27.99
N LYS A 405 -22.91 -32.44 -27.61
CA LYS A 405 -23.18 -32.03 -26.23
C LYS A 405 -24.57 -32.43 -25.74
N THR A 406 -25.57 -32.35 -26.58
CA THR A 406 -26.95 -32.68 -26.25
C THR A 406 -27.42 -33.82 -27.16
N ILE A 407 -28.06 -34.83 -26.56
CA ILE A 407 -28.75 -35.91 -27.27
C ILE A 407 -30.20 -36.05 -26.82
N THR A 408 -31.07 -36.61 -27.65
CA THR A 408 -32.45 -36.91 -27.30
C THR A 408 -32.62 -38.39 -27.01
N VAL A 409 -33.20 -38.73 -25.84
CA VAL A 409 -33.46 -40.11 -25.42
C VAL A 409 -34.95 -40.34 -25.18
N THR A 410 -35.39 -41.57 -25.37
CA THR A 410 -36.81 -41.98 -25.28
C THR A 410 -37.05 -42.91 -24.11
N ASN A 411 -36.02 -43.42 -23.47
CA ASN A 411 -36.10 -44.38 -22.39
C ASN A 411 -35.61 -43.80 -21.06
N VAL A 412 -36.25 -44.17 -19.97
CA VAL A 412 -35.70 -43.98 -18.62
C VAL A 412 -34.50 -44.90 -18.45
N GLY A 413 -33.57 -44.44 -17.63
CA GLY A 413 -32.34 -45.20 -17.38
C GLY A 413 -31.14 -44.28 -17.10
N THR A 414 -29.97 -44.91 -17.00
CA THR A 414 -28.72 -44.21 -16.76
C THR A 414 -27.92 -44.11 -18.04
N TYR A 415 -27.49 -42.94 -18.38
CA TYR A 415 -26.65 -42.58 -19.50
C TYR A 415 -25.31 -42.06 -18.97
N TYR A 416 -24.27 -42.33 -19.71
CA TYR A 416 -22.90 -41.90 -19.37
C TYR A 416 -22.34 -41.05 -20.51
N VAL A 417 -21.65 -39.98 -20.19
CA VAL A 417 -20.97 -39.17 -21.18
C VAL A 417 -19.53 -38.90 -20.79
N ARG A 418 -18.64 -39.18 -21.71
CA ARG A 418 -17.22 -38.75 -21.64
C ARG A 418 -17.07 -37.40 -22.27
N ASN A 419 -16.64 -36.42 -21.48
CA ASN A 419 -16.33 -35.07 -21.91
C ASN A 419 -14.81 -34.92 -22.02
N THR A 420 -14.30 -34.78 -23.23
CA THR A 420 -12.85 -34.71 -23.49
C THR A 420 -12.45 -33.25 -23.61
N ALA A 421 -11.50 -32.82 -22.79
CA ALA A 421 -10.94 -31.48 -22.79
C ALA A 421 -9.55 -31.42 -23.44
N LEU A 422 -9.16 -30.22 -23.89
CA LEU A 422 -7.76 -29.93 -24.21
C LEU A 422 -7.01 -29.48 -22.94
N ALA A 423 -5.74 -29.84 -22.87
CA ALA A 423 -4.90 -29.30 -21.80
C ALA A 423 -4.92 -27.76 -21.80
N PRO A 424 -4.92 -27.11 -20.61
CA PRO A 424 -4.72 -27.67 -19.28
C PRO A 424 -5.99 -28.16 -18.57
N CYS A 425 -7.17 -28.11 -19.19
CA CYS A 425 -8.43 -28.58 -18.60
C CYS A 425 -8.42 -30.12 -18.49
N ILE A 426 -9.13 -30.60 -17.46
CA ILE A 426 -9.28 -32.05 -17.25
C ILE A 426 -10.50 -32.59 -17.99
N SER A 427 -10.43 -33.82 -18.47
CA SER A 427 -11.54 -34.56 -19.04
C SER A 427 -12.33 -35.26 -17.93
N ILE A 428 -13.66 -35.26 -18.00
CA ILE A 428 -14.53 -35.84 -16.98
C ILE A 428 -15.52 -36.85 -17.56
N ASP A 429 -15.97 -37.75 -16.71
CA ASP A 429 -17.12 -38.63 -16.99
C ASP A 429 -18.33 -38.17 -16.18
N GLU A 430 -19.47 -37.93 -16.86
CA GLU A 430 -20.72 -37.61 -16.18
C GLU A 430 -21.70 -38.78 -16.24
N THR A 431 -22.46 -38.93 -15.17
CA THR A 431 -23.62 -39.87 -15.10
C THR A 431 -24.90 -39.08 -15.23
N VAL A 432 -25.71 -39.40 -16.19
CA VAL A 432 -27.02 -38.76 -16.44
C VAL A 432 -28.11 -39.76 -16.23
N THR A 433 -28.98 -39.55 -15.22
CA THR A 433 -30.12 -40.41 -14.93
C THR A 433 -31.40 -39.78 -15.46
N VAL A 434 -32.11 -40.52 -16.27
CA VAL A 434 -33.44 -40.15 -16.77
C VAL A 434 -34.48 -40.95 -16.00
N GLU A 435 -35.31 -40.26 -15.25
CA GLU A 435 -36.36 -40.85 -14.39
C GLU A 435 -37.77 -40.59 -14.99
N PRO A 436 -38.76 -41.46 -14.70
CA PRO A 436 -40.12 -41.18 -15.11
C PRO A 436 -40.65 -39.91 -14.43
N PHE A 437 -41.39 -39.11 -15.13
CA PHE A 437 -42.06 -37.94 -14.56
C PHE A 437 -42.99 -38.33 -13.40
N GLY A 438 -42.88 -37.65 -12.24
CA GLY A 438 -43.73 -37.93 -11.06
C GLY A 438 -43.07 -38.88 -10.05
N THR A 439 -41.92 -39.44 -10.34
CA THR A 439 -41.07 -40.09 -9.32
C THR A 439 -40.39 -39.01 -8.45
N THR A 440 -40.17 -39.32 -7.20
CA THR A 440 -39.77 -38.45 -6.09
C THR A 440 -38.66 -37.43 -6.46
N VAL A 441 -39.03 -36.30 -7.03
CA VAL A 441 -38.11 -35.18 -7.15
C VAL A 441 -37.99 -34.56 -5.77
N VAL A 442 -36.78 -34.53 -5.24
CA VAL A 442 -36.45 -33.82 -3.97
C VAL A 442 -36.62 -32.30 -4.20
N ASN A 443 -37.28 -31.65 -3.25
CA ASN A 443 -37.37 -30.19 -3.29
C ASN A 443 -35.99 -29.55 -3.49
N PRO A 444 -35.75 -28.84 -4.62
CA PRO A 444 -34.43 -28.33 -4.97
C PRO A 444 -33.95 -27.22 -4.05
N VAL A 445 -34.77 -26.71 -3.14
CA VAL A 445 -34.41 -25.72 -2.13
C VAL A 445 -33.80 -26.34 -0.87
N VAL A 446 -34.01 -27.66 -0.65
CA VAL A 446 -33.48 -28.37 0.54
C VAL A 446 -32.01 -28.16 0.79
N PRO A 447 -31.10 -28.18 -0.20
CA PRO A 447 -29.67 -27.99 0.04
C PRO A 447 -29.30 -26.58 0.57
N PHE A 448 -30.19 -25.61 0.42
CA PHE A 448 -30.01 -24.23 0.83
C PHE A 448 -30.70 -23.86 2.13
N ALA A 449 -31.46 -24.81 2.68
CA ALA A 449 -32.21 -24.59 3.91
C ALA A 449 -31.31 -24.52 5.13
N SER A 450 -31.67 -23.63 6.04
CA SER A 450 -31.10 -23.61 7.39
C SER A 450 -31.67 -24.73 8.24
N GLU A 451 -32.91 -25.13 7.95
CA GLU A 451 -33.68 -26.21 8.61
C GLU A 451 -34.63 -26.84 7.61
N VAL A 452 -34.88 -28.13 7.73
CA VAL A 452 -35.89 -28.82 6.94
C VAL A 452 -36.88 -29.49 7.89
N VAL A 453 -38.14 -29.05 7.85
CA VAL A 453 -39.20 -29.65 8.62
C VAL A 453 -40.08 -30.55 7.71
N THR A 454 -40.66 -31.59 8.29
CA THR A 454 -41.57 -32.45 7.57
C THR A 454 -42.99 -31.97 7.81
N CYS A 455 -43.72 -31.71 6.72
CA CYS A 455 -45.10 -31.26 6.79
C CYS A 455 -46.02 -32.34 7.31
N PRO A 456 -46.80 -32.10 8.40
CA PRO A 456 -47.67 -33.14 8.98
C PRO A 456 -48.83 -33.50 8.06
N ASN A 457 -49.24 -32.65 7.16
CA ASN A 457 -50.42 -32.87 6.26
C ASN A 457 -50.09 -33.73 5.03
N ASN A 458 -48.85 -33.75 4.56
CA ASN A 458 -48.49 -34.43 3.30
C ASN A 458 -47.12 -35.14 3.32
N ASN A 459 -46.46 -35.15 4.48
CA ASN A 459 -45.13 -35.74 4.69
C ASN A 459 -44.03 -35.24 3.73
N LYS A 460 -44.20 -34.07 3.10
CA LYS A 460 -43.20 -33.46 2.24
C LYS A 460 -42.18 -32.61 3.03
N PRO A 461 -40.95 -32.55 2.61
CA PRO A 461 -39.98 -31.67 3.23
C PRO A 461 -40.29 -30.20 2.90
N LEU A 462 -40.32 -29.35 3.92
CA LEU A 462 -40.43 -27.91 3.84
C LEU A 462 -39.16 -27.26 4.31
N PRO A 463 -38.34 -26.74 3.37
CA PRO A 463 -37.14 -25.98 3.71
C PRO A 463 -37.48 -24.66 4.40
N ASN A 464 -36.82 -24.36 5.49
CA ASN A 464 -36.82 -23.07 6.17
C ASN A 464 -35.45 -22.40 5.96
N ILE A 465 -35.44 -21.19 5.44
CA ILE A 465 -34.30 -20.37 5.22
C ILE A 465 -34.36 -19.25 6.24
N TYR A 466 -33.27 -19.03 6.98
CA TYR A 466 -33.13 -17.92 7.91
C TYR A 466 -32.20 -16.87 7.31
N LEU A 467 -32.69 -15.64 7.13
CA LEU A 467 -31.90 -14.47 6.72
C LEU A 467 -31.40 -13.75 7.99
N CYS A 468 -30.13 -13.59 8.11
CA CYS A 468 -29.47 -13.09 9.31
C CYS A 468 -28.93 -11.68 9.08
N GLY A 469 -29.55 -10.69 9.70
CA GLY A 469 -29.21 -9.27 9.58
C GLY A 469 -30.07 -8.50 8.61
N ALA A 470 -30.06 -7.17 8.76
CA ALA A 470 -30.80 -6.27 7.87
C ALA A 470 -30.31 -6.39 6.43
N ASN A 471 -31.23 -6.55 5.49
CA ASN A 471 -30.93 -6.72 4.06
C ASN A 471 -30.19 -8.02 3.71
N ALA A 472 -30.13 -8.99 4.60
CA ALA A 472 -29.55 -10.30 4.32
C ALA A 472 -30.28 -10.97 3.14
N LYS A 473 -29.53 -11.62 2.28
CA LYS A 473 -30.07 -12.36 1.13
C LYS A 473 -29.46 -13.75 1.10
N LYS A 474 -30.27 -14.72 0.64
CA LYS A 474 -29.79 -16.07 0.40
C LYS A 474 -29.88 -16.37 -1.08
N TYR A 475 -28.75 -16.72 -1.65
CA TYR A 475 -28.68 -17.15 -3.04
C TYR A 475 -29.01 -18.65 -3.11
N ILE A 476 -30.02 -19.01 -3.90
CA ILE A 476 -30.48 -20.36 -4.13
C ILE A 476 -30.17 -20.71 -5.58
N ARG A 477 -29.39 -21.75 -5.80
CA ARG A 477 -29.07 -22.27 -7.11
C ARG A 477 -29.59 -23.70 -7.22
N THR A 478 -30.68 -23.89 -7.93
CA THR A 478 -31.40 -25.20 -7.93
C THR A 478 -30.61 -26.30 -8.65
N GLY A 479 -29.71 -25.98 -9.56
CA GLY A 479 -28.98 -26.95 -10.40
C GLY A 479 -29.91 -27.77 -11.33
N VAL A 480 -31.17 -27.39 -11.44
CA VAL A 480 -32.11 -28.07 -12.31
C VAL A 480 -31.88 -27.64 -13.76
N SER A 481 -31.61 -28.58 -14.63
CA SER A 481 -31.19 -28.33 -16.03
C SER A 481 -32.15 -28.85 -17.10
N ASP A 482 -33.18 -29.61 -16.71
CA ASP A 482 -34.12 -30.30 -17.61
C ASP A 482 -35.45 -29.58 -17.77
N THR A 483 -35.58 -28.36 -17.22
CA THR A 483 -36.84 -27.58 -17.25
C THR A 483 -36.88 -26.65 -18.45
N THR A 484 -38.08 -26.38 -18.96
CA THR A 484 -38.32 -25.35 -19.97
C THR A 484 -38.47 -23.96 -19.36
N ASP A 485 -38.96 -23.92 -18.11
CA ASP A 485 -39.09 -22.67 -17.34
C ASP A 485 -39.09 -22.96 -15.85
N ILE A 486 -38.55 -22.01 -15.07
CA ILE A 486 -38.54 -22.03 -13.62
C ILE A 486 -39.10 -20.72 -13.11
N VAL A 487 -40.18 -20.78 -12.34
CA VAL A 487 -40.85 -19.61 -11.78
C VAL A 487 -40.83 -19.66 -10.27
N TRP A 488 -40.39 -18.55 -9.66
CA TRP A 488 -40.39 -18.32 -8.22
C TRP A 488 -41.52 -17.37 -7.88
N GLU A 489 -42.32 -17.74 -6.88
CA GLU A 489 -43.48 -16.96 -6.46
C GLU A 489 -43.52 -16.82 -4.95
N LYS A 490 -43.96 -15.65 -4.48
CA LYS A 490 -44.16 -15.32 -3.06
C LYS A 490 -45.64 -15.28 -2.75
N SER A 491 -46.02 -15.87 -1.61
CA SER A 491 -47.36 -15.85 -1.08
C SER A 491 -47.72 -14.48 -0.48
N SER A 492 -49.00 -14.07 -0.67
CA SER A 492 -49.58 -12.89 0.01
C SER A 492 -49.90 -13.14 1.49
N CYS A 493 -49.93 -14.37 1.93
CA CYS A 493 -50.24 -14.71 3.31
C CYS A 493 -49.06 -14.44 4.25
N VAL A 494 -49.38 -14.01 5.47
CA VAL A 494 -48.39 -13.83 6.52
C VAL A 494 -47.79 -15.17 6.92
N LEU A 495 -46.50 -15.25 6.96
CA LEU A 495 -45.78 -16.43 7.44
C LEU A 495 -46.01 -16.61 8.94
N VAL A 496 -46.64 -17.72 9.29
CA VAL A 496 -46.86 -18.11 10.71
C VAL A 496 -45.76 -19.11 11.09
N PRO A 497 -44.95 -18.84 12.11
CA PRO A 497 -43.90 -19.75 12.54
C PRO A 497 -44.49 -21.12 12.96
N ASN A 498 -43.88 -22.18 12.44
CA ASN A 498 -43.99 -23.58 12.90
C ASN A 498 -45.34 -24.30 12.74
N THR A 499 -46.36 -23.79 12.05
CA THR A 499 -47.69 -24.44 12.10
C THR A 499 -48.34 -24.80 10.78
N LEU A 500 -47.91 -24.25 9.65
CA LEU A 500 -48.60 -24.52 8.38
C LEU A 500 -47.61 -24.75 7.25
N CYS A 501 -47.62 -25.97 6.74
CA CYS A 501 -47.12 -26.25 5.41
C CYS A 501 -47.97 -25.59 4.36
N ALA A 502 -47.34 -24.92 3.39
CA ALA A 502 -48.06 -24.33 2.31
C ALA A 502 -48.82 -25.40 1.53
N ASP A 503 -50.07 -25.11 1.29
CA ASP A 503 -50.98 -25.94 0.51
C ASP A 503 -51.45 -25.10 -0.67
N GLU A 504 -51.63 -25.74 -1.81
CA GLU A 504 -52.21 -25.14 -3.01
C GLU A 504 -53.70 -24.77 -2.82
N THR A 505 -54.34 -25.29 -1.77
CA THR A 505 -55.75 -25.06 -1.46
C THR A 505 -55.99 -23.81 -0.62
N ASN A 506 -54.95 -23.12 -0.11
CA ASN A 506 -55.16 -21.92 0.68
C ASN A 506 -55.63 -20.74 -0.19
N THR A 507 -56.31 -19.78 0.45
CA THR A 507 -56.85 -18.58 -0.19
C THR A 507 -55.81 -17.49 -0.57
N CYS A 508 -54.53 -17.78 -0.38
CA CYS A 508 -53.44 -16.84 -0.62
C CYS A 508 -53.19 -16.68 -2.12
N THR A 509 -52.89 -15.46 -2.53
CA THR A 509 -52.44 -15.18 -3.89
C THR A 509 -50.91 -15.35 -4.00
N TRP A 510 -50.46 -15.78 -5.17
CA TRP A 510 -49.03 -15.99 -5.44
C TRP A 510 -48.55 -15.00 -6.48
N THR A 511 -47.55 -14.25 -6.16
CA THR A 511 -46.92 -13.23 -7.04
C THR A 511 -45.56 -13.70 -7.48
N GLN A 512 -45.28 -13.67 -8.79
CA GLN A 512 -43.98 -14.01 -9.34
C GLN A 512 -42.95 -12.99 -8.88
N VAL A 513 -41.84 -13.49 -8.37
CA VAL A 513 -40.71 -12.68 -7.85
C VAL A 513 -39.40 -12.91 -8.63
N ALA A 514 -39.26 -14.06 -9.29
CA ALA A 514 -38.10 -14.35 -10.13
C ALA A 514 -38.43 -15.45 -11.16
N THR A 515 -37.52 -15.60 -12.15
CA THR A 515 -37.48 -16.72 -13.10
C THR A 515 -36.08 -17.26 -13.24
N GLY A 516 -35.94 -18.49 -13.72
CA GLY A 516 -34.67 -19.17 -13.95
C GLY A 516 -34.20 -20.00 -12.75
N PRO A 517 -33.06 -20.72 -12.90
CA PRO A 517 -32.60 -21.70 -11.93
C PRO A 517 -32.04 -21.07 -10.64
N ASP A 518 -31.77 -19.78 -10.67
CA ASP A 518 -31.15 -19.05 -9.58
C ASP A 518 -32.10 -18.02 -8.98
N PHE A 519 -32.19 -17.95 -7.64
CA PHE A 519 -33.00 -16.96 -6.94
C PHE A 519 -32.26 -16.40 -5.74
N ASN A 520 -32.20 -15.07 -5.65
CA ASN A 520 -31.64 -14.38 -4.51
C ASN A 520 -32.78 -13.87 -3.62
N VAL A 521 -33.17 -14.68 -2.63
CA VAL A 521 -34.27 -14.33 -1.72
C VAL A 521 -33.79 -13.37 -0.64
N GLY A 522 -34.51 -12.26 -0.45
CA GLY A 522 -34.16 -11.22 0.53
C GLY A 522 -35.28 -10.78 1.46
N ASP A 523 -36.48 -11.30 1.28
CA ASP A 523 -37.66 -10.90 2.07
C ASP A 523 -38.26 -12.08 2.80
N GLN A 524 -38.73 -11.86 4.02
CA GLN A 524 -39.48 -12.82 4.79
C GLN A 524 -40.77 -13.17 4.05
N GLY A 525 -41.15 -14.46 4.09
CA GLY A 525 -42.38 -14.91 3.49
C GLY A 525 -42.39 -16.37 3.18
N GLN A 526 -43.55 -16.84 2.68
CA GLN A 526 -43.68 -18.17 2.13
C GLN A 526 -43.53 -18.11 0.61
N TYR A 527 -42.78 -19.03 0.08
CA TYR A 527 -42.41 -19.08 -1.33
C TYR A 527 -42.73 -20.44 -1.93
N ARG A 528 -42.91 -20.46 -3.26
CA ARG A 528 -42.93 -21.68 -4.02
C ARG A 528 -42.08 -21.55 -5.28
N ILE A 529 -41.52 -22.65 -5.71
CA ILE A 529 -40.84 -22.80 -7.00
C ILE A 529 -41.67 -23.71 -7.88
N THR A 530 -41.98 -23.29 -9.09
CA THR A 530 -42.64 -24.09 -10.12
C THR A 530 -41.60 -24.42 -11.20
N LEU A 531 -41.33 -25.72 -11.37
CA LEU A 531 -40.47 -26.27 -12.42
C LEU A 531 -41.37 -26.75 -13.56
N ARG A 532 -41.28 -26.17 -14.76
CA ARG A 532 -41.99 -26.54 -15.95
C ARG A 532 -41.12 -27.35 -16.88
N TYR A 533 -41.64 -28.41 -17.40
CA TYR A 533 -40.95 -29.33 -18.30
C TYR A 533 -41.54 -29.29 -19.70
N ALA A 534 -40.82 -29.83 -20.70
CA ALA A 534 -41.37 -30.04 -22.03
C ALA A 534 -42.66 -30.83 -21.95
N ASN A 535 -43.57 -30.58 -22.90
CA ASN A 535 -44.90 -31.21 -22.96
C ASN A 535 -45.90 -30.82 -21.84
N GLY A 536 -45.65 -29.72 -21.12
CA GLY A 536 -46.60 -29.11 -20.17
C GLY A 536 -46.61 -29.68 -18.76
N CYS A 537 -45.75 -30.64 -18.45
CA CYS A 537 -45.59 -31.14 -17.07
C CYS A 537 -44.97 -30.09 -16.17
N PHE A 538 -45.33 -30.10 -14.89
CA PHE A 538 -44.74 -29.22 -13.90
C PHE A 538 -44.72 -29.88 -12.51
N ASN A 539 -43.71 -29.46 -11.69
CA ASN A 539 -43.63 -29.76 -10.25
C ASN A 539 -43.58 -28.45 -9.47
N ARG A 540 -44.22 -28.44 -8.29
CA ARG A 540 -44.20 -27.32 -7.35
C ARG A 540 -43.63 -27.73 -6.01
N TYR A 541 -42.78 -26.87 -5.47
CA TYR A 541 -42.14 -27.06 -4.16
C TYR A 541 -42.25 -25.77 -3.36
N PHE A 542 -42.46 -25.90 -2.05
CA PHE A 542 -42.68 -24.79 -1.14
C PHE A 542 -41.48 -24.69 -0.21
N PHE A 543 -41.19 -23.46 0.25
CA PHE A 543 -40.21 -23.16 1.28
C PHE A 543 -40.57 -21.88 2.03
N ASN A 544 -40.05 -21.73 3.25
CA ASN A 544 -40.29 -20.56 4.06
C ASN A 544 -38.96 -19.76 4.22
N VAL A 545 -39.09 -18.44 4.30
CA VAL A 545 -37.99 -17.54 4.57
C VAL A 545 -38.33 -16.72 5.80
N TYR A 546 -37.50 -16.81 6.82
CA TYR A 546 -37.58 -16.06 8.07
C TYR A 546 -36.44 -15.04 8.11
N GLU A 547 -36.74 -13.86 8.66
CA GLU A 547 -35.74 -12.79 8.82
C GLU A 547 -35.44 -12.60 10.32
N SER A 548 -34.19 -12.52 10.65
CA SER A 548 -33.70 -12.21 12.01
C SER A 548 -32.81 -10.96 11.96
N ASN A 549 -33.38 -9.82 12.39
CA ASN A 549 -32.75 -8.51 12.34
C ASN A 549 -32.08 -8.15 13.66
N LEU A 550 -31.13 -8.95 14.12
CA LEU A 550 -30.27 -8.57 15.25
C LEU A 550 -29.14 -7.67 14.76
N ILE A 551 -29.03 -6.46 15.31
CA ILE A 551 -27.89 -5.57 15.13
C ILE A 551 -27.05 -5.64 16.41
N PRO A 552 -26.01 -6.47 16.44
CA PRO A 552 -25.23 -6.63 17.65
C PRO A 552 -24.31 -5.43 17.87
N THR A 553 -24.07 -5.12 19.16
CA THR A 553 -23.13 -4.08 19.58
C THR A 553 -22.16 -4.63 20.60
N ALA A 554 -20.92 -4.16 20.58
CA ALA A 554 -19.94 -4.50 21.60
C ALA A 554 -19.06 -3.28 21.91
N SER A 555 -18.56 -3.28 23.14
CA SER A 555 -17.49 -2.40 23.59
C SER A 555 -16.28 -3.23 23.97
N SER A 556 -15.10 -2.61 23.98
CA SER A 556 -13.87 -3.31 24.34
C SER A 556 -13.01 -2.50 25.29
N ARG A 557 -12.20 -3.21 26.06
CA ARG A 557 -11.16 -2.65 26.91
C ARG A 557 -9.83 -3.34 26.63
N ASP A 558 -8.81 -2.56 26.40
CA ASP A 558 -7.46 -3.02 26.11
C ASP A 558 -6.84 -3.77 27.29
N ILE A 559 -5.83 -4.61 27.01
CA ILE A 559 -4.98 -5.25 28.03
C ILE A 559 -4.07 -4.18 28.60
N ILE A 560 -4.08 -4.03 29.91
CA ILE A 560 -3.31 -3.00 30.59
C ILE A 560 -2.47 -3.68 31.65
N CYS A 561 -1.16 -3.59 31.53
CA CYS A 561 -0.20 -4.22 32.44
C CYS A 561 -0.54 -5.71 32.67
N ASN A 562 -0.93 -6.07 33.89
CA ASN A 562 -1.30 -7.44 34.25
C ASN A 562 -2.83 -7.68 34.24
N THR A 563 -3.63 -6.69 33.83
CA THR A 563 -5.08 -6.87 33.75
C THR A 563 -5.46 -7.51 32.43
N LYS A 564 -6.53 -8.29 32.44
CA LYS A 564 -7.10 -8.83 31.19
C LYS A 564 -7.86 -7.73 30.46
N GLY A 565 -7.71 -7.68 29.12
CA GLY A 565 -8.65 -6.98 28.27
C GLY A 565 -10.00 -7.69 28.30
N GLU A 566 -11.01 -7.05 27.76
CA GLU A 566 -12.34 -7.66 27.66
C GLU A 566 -13.10 -7.10 26.46
N ILE A 567 -14.00 -7.92 25.94
CA ILE A 567 -15.02 -7.50 25.00
C ILE A 567 -16.36 -7.74 25.65
N VAL A 568 -17.19 -6.71 25.71
CA VAL A 568 -18.54 -6.77 26.31
C VAL A 568 -19.56 -6.57 25.19
N VAL A 569 -20.35 -7.60 24.92
CA VAL A 569 -21.47 -7.51 23.99
C VAL A 569 -22.64 -6.79 24.66
N GLY A 570 -23.01 -5.63 24.15
CA GLY A 570 -24.10 -4.81 24.68
C GLY A 570 -25.46 -5.23 24.15
N THR A 571 -25.54 -5.63 22.89
CA THR A 571 -26.75 -6.14 22.27
C THR A 571 -26.41 -7.42 21.47
N PRO A 572 -27.07 -8.55 21.71
CA PRO A 572 -28.03 -8.82 22.79
C PRO A 572 -27.35 -8.92 24.15
N ALA A 573 -28.03 -8.50 25.20
CA ALA A 573 -27.52 -8.54 26.58
C ALA A 573 -27.48 -9.97 27.15
N ALA A 574 -26.72 -10.15 28.24
CA ALA A 574 -26.69 -11.42 28.98
C ALA A 574 -28.11 -11.85 29.38
N GLY A 575 -28.40 -13.15 29.28
CA GLY A 575 -29.72 -13.70 29.62
C GLY A 575 -30.80 -13.53 28.57
N SER A 576 -30.52 -12.91 27.41
CA SER A 576 -31.47 -12.71 26.30
C SER A 576 -31.69 -13.94 25.42
N GLY A 577 -31.16 -15.11 25.80
CA GLY A 577 -31.31 -16.36 25.02
C GLY A 577 -30.25 -16.52 23.92
N TYR A 578 -29.19 -15.72 23.98
CA TYR A 578 -28.04 -15.80 23.06
C TYR A 578 -26.81 -16.31 23.79
N GLU A 579 -25.86 -16.80 23.04
CA GLU A 579 -24.52 -17.18 23.46
C GLU A 579 -23.46 -16.57 22.55
N TYR A 580 -22.24 -16.42 23.07
CA TYR A 580 -21.20 -15.59 22.49
C TYR A 580 -19.91 -16.39 22.34
N SER A 581 -19.15 -16.12 21.26
CA SER A 581 -17.90 -16.80 20.97
C SER A 581 -16.87 -15.84 20.37
N LEU A 582 -15.58 -16.16 20.54
CA LEU A 582 -14.45 -15.48 19.90
C LEU A 582 -13.84 -16.30 18.74
N ASP A 583 -14.16 -17.58 18.64
CA ASP A 583 -13.61 -18.52 17.65
C ASP A 583 -14.68 -19.09 16.71
N GLY A 584 -15.96 -18.76 16.92
CA GLY A 584 -17.09 -19.28 16.16
C GLY A 584 -17.43 -20.74 16.43
N THR A 585 -16.70 -21.41 17.32
CA THR A 585 -16.88 -22.83 17.66
C THR A 585 -17.26 -23.07 19.09
N THR A 586 -16.62 -22.40 20.03
CA THR A 586 -16.86 -22.50 21.48
C THR A 586 -17.69 -21.30 21.93
N TYR A 587 -18.92 -21.56 22.40
CA TYR A 587 -19.85 -20.51 22.81
C TYR A 587 -20.07 -20.47 24.32
N TYR A 588 -20.22 -19.26 24.85
CA TYR A 588 -20.38 -18.96 26.26
C TYR A 588 -21.67 -18.17 26.53
N ASP A 589 -22.26 -18.38 27.72
CA ASP A 589 -23.45 -17.66 28.15
C ASP A 589 -23.17 -16.22 28.57
N SER A 590 -21.92 -15.94 28.92
CA SER A 590 -21.48 -14.62 29.35
C SER A 590 -21.27 -13.71 28.13
N ASN A 591 -21.86 -12.53 28.14
CA ASN A 591 -21.61 -11.47 27.18
C ASN A 591 -20.30 -10.72 27.43
N ILE A 592 -19.57 -11.07 28.52
CA ILE A 592 -18.24 -10.54 28.84
C ILE A 592 -17.22 -11.60 28.47
N LEU A 593 -16.38 -11.29 27.51
CA LEU A 593 -15.36 -12.18 26.96
C LEU A 593 -13.98 -11.67 27.37
N PRO A 594 -13.31 -12.34 28.33
CA PRO A 594 -12.00 -11.89 28.80
C PRO A 594 -10.90 -12.21 27.78
N ILE A 595 -10.03 -11.23 27.52
CA ILE A 595 -8.96 -11.29 26.54
C ILE A 595 -7.59 -11.25 27.20
N ILE A 596 -6.71 -12.19 26.85
CA ILE A 596 -5.35 -12.28 27.40
C ILE A 596 -4.26 -11.97 26.36
N THR A 597 -4.60 -11.96 25.08
CA THR A 597 -3.65 -11.68 23.99
C THR A 597 -4.13 -10.49 23.17
N PRO A 598 -3.24 -9.56 22.79
CA PRO A 598 -3.60 -8.47 21.89
C PRO A 598 -3.83 -9.03 20.48
N ASN A 599 -4.99 -8.72 19.91
CA ASN A 599 -5.34 -9.12 18.55
C ASN A 599 -6.56 -8.31 18.07
N ILE A 600 -6.92 -8.52 16.81
CA ILE A 600 -8.21 -8.13 16.27
C ILE A 600 -9.14 -9.33 16.39
N TYR A 601 -10.25 -9.15 17.09
CA TYR A 601 -11.22 -10.19 17.38
C TYR A 601 -12.49 -10.02 16.57
N THR A 602 -13.11 -11.12 16.26
CA THR A 602 -14.50 -11.17 15.79
C THR A 602 -15.33 -11.84 16.88
N VAL A 603 -16.40 -11.20 17.32
CA VAL A 603 -17.38 -11.83 18.21
C VAL A 603 -18.46 -12.49 17.35
N TYR A 604 -18.74 -13.74 17.65
CA TYR A 604 -19.82 -14.52 17.05
C TYR A 604 -20.95 -14.66 18.06
N ILE A 605 -22.17 -14.43 17.62
CA ILE A 605 -23.35 -14.40 18.48
C ILE A 605 -24.42 -15.26 17.83
N ARG A 606 -25.00 -16.22 18.55
CA ARG A 606 -26.08 -17.05 18.05
C ARG A 606 -27.16 -17.30 19.12
N SER A 607 -28.38 -17.62 18.70
CA SER A 607 -29.47 -17.99 19.61
C SER A 607 -29.25 -19.38 20.18
N LYS A 608 -29.45 -19.58 21.45
CA LYS A 608 -29.46 -20.89 22.12
C LYS A 608 -30.61 -21.82 21.74
N ALA A 609 -31.70 -21.21 21.32
CA ALA A 609 -32.93 -21.99 21.02
C ALA A 609 -32.79 -22.83 19.75
N ASN A 610 -31.81 -22.59 18.90
CA ASN A 610 -31.66 -23.20 17.59
C ASN A 610 -30.21 -23.36 17.15
N VAL A 611 -29.40 -24.07 17.96
CA VAL A 611 -27.96 -24.17 17.84
C VAL A 611 -27.49 -24.76 16.49
N ALA A 612 -28.27 -25.69 15.92
CA ALA A 612 -27.89 -26.36 14.66
C ALA A 612 -28.09 -25.46 13.42
N ASN A 613 -28.99 -24.49 13.49
CA ASN A 613 -29.44 -23.67 12.35
C ASN A 613 -29.50 -22.19 12.68
N ALA A 614 -28.90 -21.78 13.79
CA ALA A 614 -28.96 -20.41 14.28
C ALA A 614 -28.29 -19.42 13.33
N CYS A 615 -28.86 -18.25 13.17
CA CYS A 615 -28.15 -17.12 12.64
C CYS A 615 -26.93 -16.85 13.52
N VAL A 616 -25.77 -16.84 12.92
CA VAL A 616 -24.54 -16.37 13.58
C VAL A 616 -24.32 -14.95 13.15
N PHE A 617 -24.51 -14.02 14.11
CA PHE A 617 -24.19 -12.62 13.90
C PHE A 617 -22.76 -12.37 14.28
N THR A 618 -22.08 -11.50 13.58
CA THR A 618 -20.69 -11.20 13.85
C THR A 618 -20.48 -9.72 14.11
N ILE A 619 -19.57 -9.42 15.02
CA ILE A 619 -19.01 -8.08 15.19
C ILE A 619 -17.51 -8.21 14.88
N PRO A 620 -17.10 -7.93 13.63
CA PRO A 620 -15.71 -8.05 13.25
C PRO A 620 -14.90 -6.83 13.66
N GLY A 621 -13.58 -6.97 13.67
CA GLY A 621 -12.66 -5.85 13.75
C GLY A 621 -12.51 -5.22 15.13
N ILE A 622 -12.89 -5.91 16.20
CA ILE A 622 -12.70 -5.40 17.58
C ILE A 622 -11.23 -5.52 17.95
N GLN A 623 -10.54 -4.41 17.94
CA GLN A 623 -9.13 -4.38 18.25
C GLN A 623 -8.91 -4.30 19.77
N ILE A 624 -8.18 -5.27 20.32
CA ILE A 624 -7.64 -5.26 21.68
C ILE A 624 -6.12 -5.08 21.57
N ARG A 625 -5.60 -4.04 22.16
CA ARG A 625 -4.18 -3.74 22.19
C ARG A 625 -3.60 -4.09 23.55
N LYS A 626 -2.31 -4.36 23.59
CA LYS A 626 -1.55 -4.30 24.82
C LYS A 626 -0.98 -2.88 24.93
N ARG A 627 -1.36 -2.18 25.97
CA ARG A 627 -0.81 -0.86 26.26
C ARG A 627 0.37 -1.01 27.18
N ASP A 628 1.53 -0.63 26.70
CA ASP A 628 2.74 -0.61 27.49
C ASP A 628 2.68 0.61 28.44
N PHE A 629 2.88 0.35 29.73
CA PHE A 629 3.04 1.38 30.72
C PHE A 629 4.51 1.80 30.73
N THR A 630 4.80 2.97 30.22
CA THR A 630 6.14 3.56 30.24
C THR A 630 6.13 4.89 30.96
N VAL A 631 7.24 5.22 31.56
CA VAL A 631 7.43 6.50 32.26
C VAL A 631 8.65 7.17 31.67
N THR A 632 8.48 8.40 31.24
CA THR A 632 9.58 9.26 30.80
C THR A 632 10.14 9.97 32.04
N THR A 633 11.43 9.91 32.22
CA THR A 633 12.14 10.61 33.28
C THR A 633 12.90 11.80 32.72
N THR A 634 12.71 12.97 33.31
CA THR A 634 13.48 14.17 32.98
C THR A 634 14.25 14.60 34.20
N VAL A 635 15.55 14.73 34.09
CA VAL A 635 16.46 15.12 35.15
C VAL A 635 16.92 16.54 34.90
N ASN A 636 16.70 17.43 35.88
CA ASN A 636 17.27 18.77 35.90
C ASN A 636 18.35 18.80 36.96
N ASN A 637 19.59 18.74 36.57
CA ASN A 637 20.74 18.80 37.45
C ASN A 637 20.81 20.13 38.17
N PRO A 638 21.44 20.18 39.36
CA PRO A 638 21.78 21.46 39.99
C PRO A 638 22.59 22.34 39.04
N LEU A 639 22.28 23.61 39.05
CA LEU A 639 23.00 24.58 38.22
C LEU A 639 24.37 24.94 38.79
N CYS A 640 24.45 24.89 40.12
CA CYS A 640 25.71 25.16 40.86
C CYS A 640 26.10 23.96 41.70
N ASN A 641 27.40 23.80 41.97
CA ASN A 641 27.89 22.87 42.97
C ASN A 641 27.28 23.18 44.37
N GLY A 642 26.86 22.13 45.09
CA GLY A 642 26.11 22.27 46.35
C GLY A 642 24.63 22.63 46.17
N GLY A 643 24.18 22.83 44.92
CA GLY A 643 22.78 23.15 44.63
C GLY A 643 21.85 21.95 44.66
N LYS A 644 20.58 22.22 44.39
CA LYS A 644 19.52 21.18 44.34
C LYS A 644 18.99 21.04 42.93
N GLY A 645 18.72 19.80 42.54
CA GLY A 645 18.09 19.48 41.28
C GLY A 645 16.64 19.04 41.42
N SER A 646 16.06 18.61 40.30
CA SER A 646 14.71 18.04 40.26
C SER A 646 14.61 16.86 39.28
N VAL A 647 13.64 16.00 39.53
CA VAL A 647 13.33 14.84 38.68
C VAL A 647 11.85 14.87 38.39
N LYS A 648 11.52 14.95 37.10
CA LYS A 648 10.13 14.83 36.59
C LYS A 648 9.92 13.42 36.06
N LEU A 649 8.82 12.81 36.49
CA LEU A 649 8.31 11.54 35.98
C LEU A 649 7.00 11.82 35.26
N ALA A 650 6.86 11.32 34.03
CA ALA A 650 5.65 11.47 33.24
C ALA A 650 5.26 10.11 32.63
N ALA A 651 4.11 9.60 33.00
CA ALA A 651 3.56 8.37 32.45
C ALA A 651 2.96 8.64 31.06
N ASN A 652 3.07 7.67 30.16
CA ASN A 652 2.61 7.76 28.76
C ASN A 652 1.11 7.59 28.57
N ASP A 653 0.36 7.27 29.60
CA ASP A 653 -1.06 6.96 29.52
C ASP A 653 -1.84 7.70 30.61
N VAL A 654 -3.10 7.96 30.35
CA VAL A 654 -4.00 8.64 31.31
C VAL A 654 -4.74 7.59 32.12
N ARG A 655 -4.58 7.63 33.45
CA ARG A 655 -5.22 6.73 34.42
C ARG A 655 -6.02 7.54 35.44
N ALA A 656 -6.84 6.86 36.19
CA ALA A 656 -7.62 7.53 37.21
C ALA A 656 -6.73 8.08 38.33
N GLN A 657 -5.72 7.33 38.75
CA GLN A 657 -4.87 7.71 39.87
C GLN A 657 -3.43 7.20 39.71
N TYR A 658 -2.48 8.04 40.10
CA TYR A 658 -1.05 7.75 40.07
C TYR A 658 -0.44 7.92 41.45
N PHE A 659 0.58 7.12 41.76
CA PHE A 659 1.41 7.17 42.95
C PHE A 659 2.86 7.28 42.48
N PHE A 660 3.51 8.39 42.80
CA PHE A 660 4.91 8.65 42.47
C PHE A 660 5.73 8.58 43.76
N GLU A 661 6.87 7.91 43.69
CA GLU A 661 7.77 7.81 44.86
C GLU A 661 9.22 7.80 44.37
N ILE A 662 10.09 8.49 45.10
CA ILE A 662 11.51 8.56 44.88
C ILE A 662 12.31 8.13 46.11
N PHE A 663 13.27 7.26 45.91
CA PHE A 663 14.12 6.68 46.94
C PHE A 663 15.58 7.10 46.71
N ASN A 664 16.34 7.33 47.79
CA ASN A 664 17.76 7.54 47.72
C ASN A 664 18.53 6.24 47.41
N ALA A 665 19.85 6.32 47.24
CA ALA A 665 20.69 5.18 46.94
C ALA A 665 20.67 4.08 48.01
N SER A 666 20.27 4.42 49.25
CA SER A 666 20.13 3.46 50.37
C SER A 666 18.73 2.83 50.43
N GLY A 667 17.86 3.09 49.44
CA GLY A 667 16.51 2.56 49.37
C GLY A 667 15.50 3.22 50.33
N VAL A 668 15.84 4.37 50.93
CA VAL A 668 14.94 5.13 51.80
C VAL A 668 14.11 6.08 50.95
N SER A 669 12.78 6.09 51.18
CA SER A 669 11.86 7.01 50.51
C SER A 669 12.18 8.46 50.87
N VAL A 670 12.48 9.24 49.87
CA VAL A 670 12.78 10.67 50.01
C VAL A 670 11.49 11.49 49.90
N SER A 671 10.62 11.09 48.97
CA SER A 671 9.34 11.76 48.77
C SER A 671 8.36 10.80 48.12
N LYS A 672 7.09 10.88 48.52
CA LYS A 672 5.98 10.10 47.98
C LYS A 672 4.78 11.00 47.79
N VAL A 673 4.14 10.87 46.64
CA VAL A 673 2.94 11.60 46.26
C VAL A 673 1.92 10.66 45.62
N GLY A 674 0.68 10.83 45.91
CA GLY A 674 -0.44 10.09 45.37
C GLY A 674 -1.41 9.64 46.48
N PRO A 675 -2.66 9.28 46.10
CA PRO A 675 -3.18 9.25 44.76
C PRO A 675 -3.40 10.64 44.15
N ILE A 676 -2.94 10.85 42.90
CA ILE A 676 -3.19 12.08 42.16
C ILE A 676 -3.67 11.74 40.74
N THR A 677 -4.43 12.65 40.12
CA THR A 677 -4.93 12.49 38.74
C THR A 677 -3.96 12.89 37.65
N PRO A 678 -3.08 13.90 37.80
CA PRO A 678 -2.06 14.19 36.81
C PRO A 678 -1.14 12.97 36.57
N ASN A 679 -0.85 12.70 35.29
CA ASN A 679 0.03 11.60 34.90
C ASN A 679 1.52 11.96 35.01
N ASP A 680 1.83 13.13 35.55
CA ASP A 680 3.20 13.56 35.78
C ASP A 680 3.35 14.18 37.19
N TYR A 681 4.57 14.10 37.70
CA TYR A 681 4.96 14.76 38.92
C TYR A 681 6.44 15.09 38.91
N THR A 682 6.81 16.26 39.51
CA THR A 682 8.18 16.70 39.65
C THR A 682 8.58 16.74 41.10
N PHE A 683 9.61 15.98 41.44
CA PHE A 683 10.30 16.03 42.74
C PHE A 683 11.34 17.14 42.73
N TYR A 684 11.21 18.11 43.61
CA TYR A 684 12.09 19.26 43.70
C TYR A 684 13.04 19.12 44.92
N ASN A 685 14.04 19.95 44.97
CA ASN A 685 14.99 20.08 46.08
C ASN A 685 15.80 18.82 46.36
N LEU A 686 16.12 18.05 45.36
CA LEU A 686 16.91 16.83 45.46
C LEU A 686 18.40 17.13 45.46
N ASN A 687 19.17 16.45 46.32
CA ASN A 687 20.62 16.50 46.30
C ASN A 687 21.20 15.79 45.06
N PRO A 688 22.41 16.11 44.62
CA PRO A 688 23.12 15.27 43.70
C PRO A 688 23.22 13.82 44.17
N GLY A 689 23.09 12.87 43.25
CA GLY A 689 23.16 11.44 43.56
C GLY A 689 22.22 10.59 42.73
N THR A 690 22.29 9.29 42.94
CA THR A 690 21.42 8.32 42.22
C THR A 690 20.17 8.03 43.04
N TYR A 691 19.07 8.04 42.34
CA TYR A 691 17.75 7.78 42.93
C TYR A 691 17.05 6.64 42.20
N THR A 692 16.32 5.83 42.93
CA THR A 692 15.34 4.91 42.35
C THR A 692 13.98 5.61 42.37
N VAL A 693 13.30 5.58 41.22
CA VAL A 693 11.98 6.19 41.05
C VAL A 693 10.94 5.12 40.75
N THR A 694 9.78 5.26 41.31
CA THR A 694 8.65 4.36 41.03
C THR A 694 7.41 5.14 40.67
N VAL A 695 6.64 4.60 39.76
CA VAL A 695 5.29 5.10 39.43
C VAL A 695 4.34 3.91 39.47
N LYS A 696 3.30 3.99 40.26
CA LYS A 696 2.25 2.97 40.37
C LYS A 696 0.90 3.56 40.04
N THR A 697 0.02 2.72 39.50
CA THR A 697 -1.36 3.08 39.17
C THR A 697 -2.33 2.22 39.97
N GLU A 698 -3.57 2.67 40.14
CA GLU A 698 -4.62 1.94 40.84
C GLU A 698 -4.92 0.57 40.22
N ASP A 699 -4.80 0.45 38.92
CA ASP A 699 -5.03 -0.77 38.12
C ASP A 699 -3.81 -1.71 38.04
N GLY A 700 -2.81 -1.49 38.90
CA GLY A 700 -1.71 -2.43 39.11
C GLY A 700 -0.58 -2.34 38.11
N CYS A 701 -0.47 -1.24 37.36
CA CYS A 701 0.75 -0.95 36.63
C CYS A 701 1.81 -0.40 37.55
N ASP A 702 3.05 -0.83 37.38
CA ASP A 702 4.18 -0.24 38.09
C ASP A 702 5.40 -0.07 37.15
N PHE A 703 6.11 0.98 37.41
CA PHE A 703 7.37 1.31 36.78
C PHE A 703 8.42 1.52 37.84
N ILE A 704 9.59 0.96 37.64
CA ILE A 704 10.77 1.18 38.45
C ILE A 704 11.91 1.58 37.53
N GLY A 705 12.53 2.70 37.85
CA GLY A 705 13.65 3.23 37.10
C GLY A 705 14.72 3.82 37.98
N THR A 706 15.87 4.14 37.45
CA THR A 706 16.93 4.84 38.13
C THR A 706 17.28 6.12 37.40
N VAL A 707 17.53 7.17 38.14
CA VAL A 707 17.93 8.48 37.64
C VAL A 707 19.12 8.99 38.44
N THR A 708 19.99 9.73 37.82
CA THR A 708 21.14 10.32 38.49
C THR A 708 21.16 11.82 38.29
N LEU A 709 21.18 12.58 39.39
CA LEU A 709 21.46 14.00 39.37
C LEU A 709 22.97 14.18 39.50
N VAL A 710 23.55 14.80 38.51
CA VAL A 710 24.98 15.04 38.47
C VAL A 710 25.25 16.47 38.95
N GLU A 711 26.15 16.58 39.90
CA GLU A 711 26.61 17.88 40.41
C GLU A 711 27.64 18.47 39.42
N PRO A 712 27.47 19.71 39.02
CA PRO A 712 28.53 20.36 38.22
C PRO A 712 29.79 20.56 39.02
N ASP A 713 30.92 20.66 38.36
CA ASP A 713 32.17 20.97 38.99
C ASP A 713 32.14 22.33 39.69
N VAL A 714 32.83 22.41 40.83
CA VAL A 714 32.95 23.66 41.59
C VAL A 714 33.54 24.72 40.74
N LEU A 715 32.90 25.88 40.69
CA LEU A 715 33.50 27.04 40.09
C LEU A 715 34.64 27.54 40.98
N THR A 716 35.83 27.59 40.42
CA THR A 716 37.02 28.17 41.00
C THR A 716 37.69 29.07 39.98
N ALA A 717 38.59 29.92 40.42
CA ALA A 717 39.36 30.72 39.50
C ALA A 717 40.75 30.99 40.06
N THR A 718 41.68 31.18 39.18
CA THR A 718 43.04 31.70 39.50
C THR A 718 43.28 33.04 38.84
N VAL A 719 44.13 33.84 39.41
CA VAL A 719 44.55 35.14 38.88
C VAL A 719 46.05 35.18 38.70
N ALA A 720 46.50 35.69 37.57
CA ALA A 720 47.94 35.86 37.28
C ALA A 720 48.20 37.28 36.75
N ILE A 721 49.34 37.81 37.11
CA ILE A 721 49.81 39.06 36.50
C ILE A 721 50.33 38.71 35.13
N THR A 722 49.63 39.06 34.08
CA THR A 722 50.04 38.79 32.69
C THR A 722 50.86 39.92 32.06
N LYS A 723 50.70 41.14 32.55
CA LYS A 723 51.50 42.28 32.22
C LYS A 723 51.84 43.02 33.52
N PRO A 724 53.16 43.12 33.92
CA PRO A 724 53.53 43.85 35.09
C PRO A 724 53.20 45.37 35.00
N LEU A 725 52.75 45.92 36.12
CA LEU A 725 52.51 47.38 36.22
C LEU A 725 53.82 48.12 36.23
N THR A 726 54.01 48.90 35.18
CA THR A 726 55.21 49.77 35.02
C THR A 726 54.82 51.29 34.95
N CYS A 727 55.31 52.02 34.01
CA CYS A 727 54.82 53.35 33.68
C CYS A 727 53.58 53.33 32.79
N GLU A 728 53.30 52.18 32.24
CA GLU A 728 52.07 51.84 31.52
C GLU A 728 51.15 50.96 32.40
N ASN A 729 49.88 50.90 32.13
CA ASN A 729 48.99 50.02 32.82
C ASN A 729 49.44 48.56 32.78
N GLY A 730 49.33 47.88 33.88
CA GLY A 730 49.49 46.41 33.98
C GLY A 730 48.25 45.72 33.62
N GLU A 731 48.30 44.39 33.51
CA GLU A 731 47.13 43.53 33.29
C GLU A 731 47.21 42.33 34.23
N ILE A 732 46.08 41.93 34.71
CA ILE A 732 45.89 40.63 35.35
C ILE A 732 44.86 39.83 34.56
N THR A 733 45.09 38.54 34.44
CA THR A 733 44.17 37.62 33.77
C THR A 733 43.62 36.66 34.78
N VAL A 734 42.30 36.55 34.79
CA VAL A 734 41.53 35.60 35.61
C VAL A 734 41.22 34.35 34.78
N THR A 735 41.56 33.21 35.28
CA THR A 735 41.33 31.92 34.61
C THR A 735 40.32 31.10 35.44
N PRO A 736 39.05 31.05 35.05
CA PRO A 736 38.04 30.21 35.69
C PRO A 736 38.32 28.73 35.40
N VAL A 737 37.99 27.87 36.34
CA VAL A 737 38.00 26.40 36.23
C VAL A 737 36.69 25.88 36.83
N GLY A 738 36.03 24.96 36.13
CA GLY A 738 34.67 24.54 36.50
C GLY A 738 33.62 25.59 36.12
N GLY A 739 32.41 25.45 36.59
CA GLY A 739 31.29 26.30 36.24
C GLY A 739 30.85 26.18 34.79
N THR A 740 29.95 27.03 34.35
CA THR A 740 29.39 27.06 33.00
C THR A 740 29.61 28.43 32.34
N GLY A 741 30.48 28.51 31.32
CA GLY A 741 30.66 29.77 30.57
C GLY A 741 29.44 30.19 29.77
N PRO A 742 29.35 31.49 29.43
CA PRO A 742 30.27 32.55 29.61
C PRO A 742 30.39 33.03 31.07
N PHE A 743 31.59 33.50 31.44
CA PHE A 743 31.87 34.02 32.77
C PHE A 743 31.80 35.57 32.82
N THR A 744 31.38 36.06 33.96
CA THR A 744 31.30 37.50 34.26
C THR A 744 32.20 37.80 35.42
N TYR A 745 32.97 38.88 35.31
CA TYR A 745 33.99 39.24 36.29
C TYR A 745 33.65 40.59 36.96
N PHE A 746 33.50 40.58 38.26
CA PHE A 746 33.29 41.74 39.11
C PHE A 746 34.63 42.11 39.75
N VAL A 747 35.09 43.32 39.54
CA VAL A 747 36.39 43.80 39.98
C VAL A 747 36.20 45.01 40.86
N ASN A 748 36.49 44.88 42.15
CA ASN A 748 36.32 45.95 43.16
C ASN A 748 34.93 46.57 43.17
N SER A 749 33.94 45.91 42.62
CA SER A 749 32.54 46.36 42.51
C SER A 749 31.57 45.21 42.79
N ALA A 750 30.45 45.51 43.41
CA ALA A 750 29.38 44.55 43.61
C ALA A 750 28.42 44.51 42.43
N THR A 751 28.40 45.54 41.58
CA THR A 751 27.42 45.76 40.51
C THR A 751 28.04 45.84 39.13
N ASP A 752 29.20 46.47 39.02
CA ASP A 752 29.83 46.65 37.70
C ASP A 752 30.65 45.43 37.33
N PHE A 753 30.43 44.96 36.13
CA PHE A 753 31.06 43.72 35.64
C PHE A 753 31.58 43.84 34.22
N GLN A 754 32.50 42.98 33.88
CA GLN A 754 33.01 42.79 32.53
C GLN A 754 32.97 41.32 32.09
N GLY A 755 32.86 41.08 30.78
CA GLY A 755 32.95 39.73 30.20
C GLY A 755 34.36 39.30 29.84
N SER A 756 35.34 40.22 29.86
CA SER A 756 36.74 39.91 29.56
C SER A 756 37.44 39.33 30.80
N PRO A 757 38.22 38.27 30.70
CA PRO A 757 39.05 37.73 31.77
C PRO A 757 40.27 38.62 32.03
N ILE A 758 40.58 39.56 31.16
CA ILE A 758 41.70 40.45 31.27
C ILE A 758 41.24 41.74 31.96
N ILE A 759 41.89 42.07 33.04
CA ILE A 759 41.59 43.24 33.88
C ILE A 759 42.75 44.22 33.78
N ASP A 760 42.45 45.45 33.36
CA ASP A 760 43.43 46.53 33.32
C ASP A 760 43.75 47.03 34.74
N VAL A 761 45.01 47.18 35.00
CA VAL A 761 45.56 47.66 36.27
C VAL A 761 46.23 49.04 36.07
N PRO A 762 45.52 50.15 36.30
CA PRO A 762 46.07 51.47 36.18
C PRO A 762 47.06 51.80 37.35
N ALA A 763 48.06 52.64 37.06
CA ALA A 763 48.92 53.13 38.08
C ALA A 763 48.15 54.05 39.12
N PRO A 764 48.48 53.99 40.42
CA PRO A 764 49.65 53.35 41.05
C PRO A 764 49.43 51.89 41.49
N GLY A 765 48.44 51.14 40.93
CA GLY A 765 48.13 49.85 41.39
C GLY A 765 47.17 49.86 42.57
N GLY A 766 47.04 48.73 43.25
CA GLY A 766 46.09 48.62 44.38
C GLY A 766 45.72 47.19 44.70
N VAL A 767 44.73 47.04 45.54
CA VAL A 767 44.14 45.76 45.90
C VAL A 767 42.95 45.50 45.00
N TYR A 768 42.96 44.34 44.35
CA TYR A 768 41.86 43.90 43.45
C TYR A 768 41.12 42.73 44.11
N ASN A 769 39.87 43.02 44.46
CA ASN A 769 38.92 42.01 44.90
C ASN A 769 38.12 41.53 43.66
N ILE A 770 38.26 40.27 43.30
CA ILE A 770 37.65 39.74 42.10
C ILE A 770 36.66 38.65 42.43
N ARG A 771 35.45 38.77 41.89
CA ARG A 771 34.42 37.75 41.96
C ARG A 771 34.05 37.33 40.56
N VAL A 772 34.09 36.03 40.33
CA VAL A 772 33.72 35.40 39.05
C VAL A 772 32.31 34.81 39.23
N VAL A 773 31.50 35.08 38.28
CA VAL A 773 30.14 34.52 38.21
C VAL A 773 29.98 33.82 36.86
N ASP A 774 29.46 32.60 36.87
CA ASP A 774 29.19 31.83 35.65
C ASP A 774 27.80 32.13 35.07
N PHE A 775 27.47 31.51 33.93
CA PHE A 775 26.18 31.65 33.26
C PHE A 775 25.00 31.25 34.15
N ASN A 776 25.19 30.34 35.07
CA ASN A 776 24.17 29.82 35.98
C ASN A 776 24.11 30.62 37.29
N ASN A 777 24.80 31.72 37.43
CA ASN A 777 24.96 32.54 38.61
C ASN A 777 25.65 31.83 39.79
N CYS A 778 26.50 30.84 39.48
CA CYS A 778 27.40 30.30 40.47
C CYS A 778 28.58 31.26 40.67
N GLU A 779 28.95 31.49 41.93
CA GLU A 779 29.95 32.52 42.26
C GLU A 779 31.20 31.93 42.89
N PHE A 780 32.33 32.53 42.55
CA PHE A 780 33.60 32.31 43.24
C PHE A 780 34.33 33.62 43.46
N THR A 781 34.76 33.86 44.69
CA THR A 781 35.50 35.05 45.05
C THR A 781 36.98 34.65 45.26
N LEU A 782 37.84 35.31 44.55
CA LEU A 782 39.28 35.13 44.68
C LEU A 782 39.78 35.86 45.93
N ASP A 783 40.87 35.38 46.51
CA ASP A 783 41.64 36.12 47.49
C ASP A 783 42.17 37.44 46.90
N PRO A 784 42.11 38.54 47.63
CA PRO A 784 42.53 39.81 47.13
C PRO A 784 43.98 39.81 46.61
N ILE A 785 44.20 40.25 45.39
CA ILE A 785 45.52 40.37 44.81
C ILE A 785 45.98 41.82 44.90
N THR A 786 47.24 42.03 45.41
CA THR A 786 47.83 43.35 45.52
C THR A 786 48.82 43.54 44.39
N ILE A 787 48.66 44.56 43.58
CA ILE A 787 49.56 44.95 42.51
C ILE A 787 50.19 46.29 42.85
N ASN A 788 51.51 46.29 43.02
CA ASN A 788 52.22 47.46 43.31
C ASN A 788 52.96 48.05 42.08
N ALA A 789 52.92 49.29 41.90
CA ALA A 789 53.67 49.94 40.87
C ALA A 789 55.20 49.77 41.10
N THR A 790 55.90 49.55 40.03
CA THR A 790 57.33 49.62 40.13
C THR A 790 57.77 51.06 40.56
N PRO A 791 58.74 51.18 41.48
CA PRO A 791 59.24 52.50 41.90
C PRO A 791 59.62 53.35 40.71
N LYS A 792 59.20 54.61 40.75
CA LYS A 792 59.67 55.55 39.73
C LYS A 792 61.17 55.76 39.89
N PRO A 793 61.88 55.67 38.77
CA PRO A 793 63.33 55.98 38.86
C PRO A 793 63.49 57.41 39.26
N VAL A 794 64.32 57.63 40.29
CA VAL A 794 64.67 58.96 40.76
C VAL A 794 66.05 59.29 40.14
N PHE A 795 66.15 60.46 39.55
CA PHE A 795 67.42 60.82 38.98
C PHE A 795 67.91 62.11 39.62
N THR A 796 69.18 62.21 39.79
CA THR A 796 69.86 63.42 40.17
C THR A 796 70.85 63.89 39.06
N ILE A 797 70.92 65.21 38.87
CA ILE A 797 71.73 65.74 37.82
C ILE A 797 72.95 66.40 38.52
N ALA A 798 74.12 65.97 38.16
CA ALA A 798 75.37 66.61 38.53
C ALA A 798 75.93 67.27 37.27
N LYS A 799 76.39 68.44 37.43
CA LYS A 799 77.11 69.15 36.33
C LYS A 799 78.53 69.48 36.71
N THR A 800 79.40 69.44 35.79
CA THR A 800 80.75 69.97 35.89
C THR A 800 80.91 71.09 34.88
N ASP A 801 81.05 72.25 35.32
CA ASP A 801 81.19 73.43 34.46
C ASP A 801 82.51 73.45 33.68
N VAL A 802 82.52 74.07 32.55
CA VAL A 802 83.76 74.25 31.76
C VAL A 802 84.75 75.08 32.48
N LEU A 803 86.05 74.72 32.59
CA LEU A 803 87.09 75.42 33.33
C LEU A 803 87.59 76.67 32.62
N CYS A 804 87.36 76.83 31.33
CA CYS A 804 87.75 78.00 30.59
C CYS A 804 86.70 78.36 29.51
N TYR A 805 86.57 79.64 29.22
CA TYR A 805 85.72 80.15 28.16
C TYR A 805 86.04 79.47 26.81
N GLY A 806 85.07 78.88 26.19
CA GLY A 806 85.19 78.17 24.87
C GLY A 806 85.64 76.67 24.97
N ALA A 807 85.89 76.11 26.11
CA ALA A 807 86.20 74.74 26.30
C ALA A 807 84.90 73.86 26.17
N LYS A 808 85.07 72.63 25.61
CA LYS A 808 84.01 71.69 25.49
C LYS A 808 84.04 70.59 26.56
N SER A 809 84.54 70.91 27.77
CA SER A 809 84.80 69.91 28.87
C SER A 809 83.71 69.90 29.96
N GLY A 810 82.61 70.60 29.75
CA GLY A 810 81.45 70.51 30.65
C GLY A 810 80.76 69.11 30.46
N VAL A 811 80.40 68.50 31.56
CA VAL A 811 79.77 67.23 31.60
C VAL A 811 78.47 67.33 32.40
N ILE A 812 77.41 66.86 31.88
CA ILE A 812 76.12 66.63 32.63
C ILE A 812 76.01 65.13 32.85
N THR A 813 76.00 64.78 34.09
CA THR A 813 75.76 63.36 34.44
C THR A 813 74.39 63.16 35.06
N PHE A 814 73.70 62.27 34.52
CA PHE A 814 72.39 61.84 35.08
C PHE A 814 72.66 60.58 35.90
N ASN A 815 72.46 60.61 37.17
CA ASN A 815 72.49 59.39 38.01
C ASN A 815 71.06 58.98 38.28
N VAL A 816 70.74 57.90 37.78
CA VAL A 816 69.43 57.24 37.97
C VAL A 816 69.54 56.24 39.07
N THR A 817 68.72 56.31 40.11
CA THR A 817 68.61 55.34 41.18
C THR A 817 67.15 54.78 41.13
N ASN A 818 67.09 53.47 41.14
CA ASN A 818 65.74 52.79 41.19
C ASN A 818 65.24 52.82 42.65
#